data_8fe2c4a7558138aa61be464076aa0caf
#
_entry.id   8fe2c4a7558138aa61be464076aa0caf
#
_cell.length_a   1.000
_cell.length_b   1.000
_cell.length_c   1.000
_cell.angle_alpha   90.00
_cell.angle_beta   90.00
_cell.angle_gamma   90.00
#
_symmetry.space_group_name_H-M   'P 1'
#
loop_
_entity.id
_entity.type
_entity.pdbx_description
1 polymer ?
#
loop_
_entity_poly.entity_id
_entity_poly.type
_entity_poly.pdbx_seq_one_letter_code
_entity_poly.pdbx_strand_id
1 'polypeptide(L)'
;MNISERVRKLRAQSLAAEERISAERALLVTRFYKSDEARDLSAPVRRARAFEYILRNKKICINEGELIVGERGPAPKATPTYPEICLHSLKDLEILNSREKVSFRVDDEVRKIYEEEIIPFWKGKSNRDRIMDLMTPEWLNAYNAGVFTEFQEQRAPGHTVLGYKMFRTGFLDLKEEIRRSMESLDYYNDPNAYEKSEELKAMDIACDAIIMYAVRHAEELEKLAAVESNAARKAELLEMASICRKVPARAPETVHEMLQHYWFIHLGVITELNPWDSFNPGRLDQHLYRVYKKEKEAGTLTDDKLWDLLGCFWVKFNNHPSPPKMGVTASESNTYTDFCLINLGGVKPDGTDAVNEMSYILLDVIREMRILQPSSMIQISRKNPDSFVHKALDIIKTGFGQPSCFNTEAIIQELLRQGKSLIDARNGGASGCVETGAFGTESYWLSGYFNLVKILELTLNNGFDSRTNRQVGLETGYAKDYRTFDELMEAYKKQVRYFADIKIRGNNMIAKTFAIWLPAPFLSLLLEDCISNARDYNAGGARYNTTYIQGVGLGSMTDILTSIRYNIYDTRRYTWDQIMEATRNDFEDYWDIQHDLLYDTPKYGNDDDYADQHAVMVFDIFYDAVNGRPDSRGGVHRINMLPTTSHVYFGSVTGATPDGRKAFKPLSEGISPTQGADKNGPTAVINSASKIDQLRTGGTLLNQKFSPSFFEDEDSYACLTALIRSYFSLDGHHIQFNVVNAETLRDA
;
A
#
# COMPACT_ATOMS: atom_id res chain seq x y z
N MET A 1 -4.01 27.51 13.49
CA MET A 1 -2.79 27.59 14.33
C MET A 1 -1.58 27.32 13.47
N ASN A 2 -0.44 27.92 13.78
CA ASN A 2 0.80 27.68 13.02
C ASN A 2 1.67 26.67 13.78
N ILE A 3 2.38 25.80 13.05
CA ILE A 3 3.37 24.88 13.65
C ILE A 3 4.44 25.68 14.42
N SER A 4 4.88 25.11 15.56
CA SER A 4 5.88 25.71 16.44
C SER A 4 7.27 25.82 15.77
N GLU A 5 8.17 26.60 16.33
CA GLU A 5 9.56 26.71 15.89
C GLU A 5 10.28 25.34 15.96
N ARG A 6 10.00 24.55 17.00
CA ARG A 6 10.47 23.15 17.14
C ARG A 6 10.09 22.30 15.95
N VAL A 7 8.79 22.26 15.63
CA VAL A 7 8.26 21.43 14.53
C VAL A 7 8.78 21.92 13.18
N ARG A 8 8.90 23.25 12.98
CA ARG A 8 9.51 23.82 11.76
C ARG A 8 10.95 23.35 11.55
N LYS A 9 11.77 23.34 12.61
CA LYS A 9 13.17 22.87 12.55
C LYS A 9 13.24 21.37 12.23
N LEU A 10 12.47 20.54 12.90
CA LEU A 10 12.41 19.10 12.66
C LEU A 10 11.93 18.78 11.24
N ARG A 11 10.90 19.50 10.77
CA ARG A 11 10.40 19.38 9.40
C ARG A 11 11.48 19.75 8.37
N ALA A 12 12.16 20.86 8.58
CA ALA A 12 13.25 21.33 7.70
C ALA A 12 14.40 20.30 7.66
N GLN A 13 14.79 19.76 8.82
CA GLN A 13 15.79 18.70 8.93
C GLN A 13 15.36 17.44 8.15
N SER A 14 14.11 17.01 8.31
CA SER A 14 13.57 15.85 7.59
C SER A 14 13.56 16.05 6.08
N LEU A 15 13.17 17.23 5.60
CA LEU A 15 13.14 17.55 4.18
C LEU A 15 14.55 17.65 3.58
N ALA A 16 15.52 18.16 4.33
CA ALA A 16 16.91 18.32 3.90
C ALA A 16 17.73 17.03 4.01
N ALA A 17 17.27 16.04 4.77
CA ALA A 17 17.97 14.77 4.93
C ALA A 17 18.04 14.02 3.60
N GLU A 18 19.23 13.51 3.27
CA GLU A 18 19.49 12.74 2.07
C GLU A 18 19.08 11.27 2.27
N GLU A 19 18.36 10.73 1.29
CA GLU A 19 18.05 9.30 1.26
C GLU A 19 19.34 8.50 1.04
N ARG A 20 19.63 7.54 1.95
CA ARG A 20 20.82 6.69 1.87
C ARG A 20 20.53 5.27 2.29
N ILE A 21 21.32 4.33 1.78
CA ILE A 21 21.28 2.95 2.22
C ILE A 21 22.05 2.81 3.54
N SER A 22 21.43 2.12 4.51
CA SER A 22 22.09 1.68 5.73
C SER A 22 22.28 0.16 5.70
N ALA A 23 23.52 -0.31 5.79
CA ALA A 23 23.83 -1.73 5.89
C ALA A 23 23.59 -2.31 7.29
N GLU A 24 23.29 -1.47 8.31
CA GLU A 24 23.23 -1.89 9.72
C GLU A 24 22.30 -3.08 9.94
N ARG A 25 21.02 -2.97 9.54
CA ARG A 25 20.06 -4.05 9.74
C ARG A 25 20.47 -5.31 8.99
N ALA A 26 20.89 -5.17 7.73
CA ALA A 26 21.31 -6.28 6.89
C ALA A 26 22.52 -7.01 7.49
N LEU A 27 23.47 -6.26 8.04
CA LEU A 27 24.64 -6.82 8.72
C LEU A 27 24.24 -7.57 10.00
N LEU A 28 23.38 -6.98 10.82
CA LEU A 28 22.92 -7.58 12.07
C LEU A 28 22.15 -8.89 11.82
N VAL A 29 21.21 -8.92 10.90
CA VAL A 29 20.50 -10.15 10.55
C VAL A 29 21.47 -11.21 9.99
N THR A 30 22.43 -10.81 9.18
CA THR A 30 23.45 -11.72 8.63
C THR A 30 24.29 -12.34 9.74
N ARG A 31 24.78 -11.54 10.69
CA ARG A 31 25.58 -12.01 11.83
C ARG A 31 24.81 -12.98 12.72
N PHE A 32 23.53 -12.66 13.00
CA PHE A 32 22.69 -13.59 13.77
C PHE A 32 22.53 -14.94 13.04
N TYR A 33 22.19 -14.93 11.75
CA TYR A 33 22.01 -16.18 11.01
C TYR A 33 23.31 -16.98 10.79
N LYS A 34 24.48 -16.35 10.93
CA LYS A 34 25.80 -17.03 10.94
C LYS A 34 26.15 -17.62 12.31
N SER A 35 25.53 -17.15 13.39
CA SER A 35 25.87 -17.55 14.76
C SER A 35 25.35 -18.94 15.11
N ASP A 36 25.95 -19.53 16.13
CA ASP A 36 25.50 -20.82 16.68
C ASP A 36 24.12 -20.71 17.34
N GLU A 37 23.75 -19.51 17.83
CA GLU A 37 22.43 -19.23 18.43
C GLU A 37 21.27 -19.42 17.44
N ALA A 38 21.51 -19.28 16.15
CA ALA A 38 20.48 -19.47 15.12
C ALA A 38 20.29 -20.93 14.69
N ARG A 39 21.20 -21.84 15.11
CA ARG A 39 21.14 -23.25 14.80
C ARG A 39 20.03 -23.93 15.60
N ASP A 40 19.45 -24.96 15.03
CA ASP A 40 18.48 -25.84 15.68
C ASP A 40 17.21 -25.15 16.24
N LEU A 41 16.97 -23.89 15.85
CA LEU A 41 15.74 -23.18 16.15
C LEU A 41 14.68 -23.44 15.07
N SER A 42 13.43 -23.60 15.51
CA SER A 42 12.29 -23.57 14.60
C SER A 42 12.23 -22.25 13.82
N ALA A 43 11.58 -22.23 12.65
CA ALA A 43 11.53 -21.02 11.84
C ALA A 43 10.93 -19.80 12.57
N PRO A 44 9.78 -19.90 13.28
CA PRO A 44 9.21 -18.77 14.00
C PRO A 44 10.13 -18.29 15.14
N VAL A 45 10.70 -19.21 15.94
CA VAL A 45 11.61 -18.84 17.03
C VAL A 45 12.89 -18.20 16.49
N ARG A 46 13.45 -18.72 15.41
CA ARG A 46 14.63 -18.12 14.77
C ARG A 46 14.36 -16.71 14.26
N ARG A 47 13.17 -16.45 13.68
CA ARG A 47 12.76 -15.11 13.26
C ARG A 47 12.62 -14.16 14.45
N ALA A 48 11.99 -14.60 15.54
CA ALA A 48 11.83 -13.81 16.75
C ALA A 48 13.18 -13.48 17.39
N ARG A 49 14.12 -14.43 17.45
CA ARG A 49 15.48 -14.21 17.97
C ARG A 49 16.29 -13.29 17.05
N ALA A 50 16.13 -13.39 15.71
CA ALA A 50 16.75 -12.44 14.79
C ALA A 50 16.23 -11.01 15.02
N PHE A 51 14.93 -10.86 15.21
CA PHE A 51 14.29 -9.58 15.55
C PHE A 51 14.83 -9.01 16.88
N GLU A 52 14.88 -9.83 17.91
CA GLU A 52 15.47 -9.46 19.19
C GLU A 52 16.93 -9.01 19.05
N TYR A 53 17.73 -9.78 18.31
CA TYR A 53 19.14 -9.47 18.06
C TYR A 53 19.33 -8.12 17.35
N ILE A 54 18.51 -7.84 16.33
CA ILE A 54 18.54 -6.56 15.64
C ILE A 54 18.19 -5.42 16.60
N LEU A 55 17.08 -5.51 17.33
CA LEU A 55 16.63 -4.47 18.24
C LEU A 55 17.59 -4.27 19.43
N ARG A 56 18.32 -5.31 19.84
CA ARG A 56 19.35 -5.24 20.89
C ARG A 56 20.60 -4.51 20.43
N ASN A 57 20.97 -4.63 19.16
CA ASN A 57 22.28 -4.17 18.67
C ASN A 57 22.23 -2.96 17.76
N LYS A 58 21.08 -2.65 17.12
CA LYS A 58 20.98 -1.46 16.26
C LYS A 58 21.20 -0.17 17.06
N LYS A 59 21.77 0.84 16.39
CA LYS A 59 22.03 2.15 16.98
C LYS A 59 20.72 2.85 17.36
N ILE A 60 20.69 3.45 18.55
CA ILE A 60 19.62 4.36 18.95
C ILE A 60 19.90 5.73 18.35
N CYS A 61 18.88 6.33 17.72
CA CYS A 61 18.94 7.68 17.15
C CYS A 61 17.85 8.52 17.80
N ILE A 62 18.24 9.61 18.45
CA ILE A 62 17.36 10.61 19.02
C ILE A 62 17.73 11.96 18.40
N ASN A 63 16.76 12.58 17.69
CA ASN A 63 16.98 13.86 17.04
C ASN A 63 16.80 15.02 18.00
N GLU A 64 17.56 16.08 17.80
CA GLU A 64 17.47 17.29 18.64
C GLU A 64 16.07 17.91 18.56
N GLY A 65 15.47 18.15 19.73
CA GLY A 65 14.16 18.82 19.84
C GLY A 65 12.94 17.91 19.63
N GLU A 66 13.10 16.64 19.22
CA GLU A 66 11.95 15.74 19.04
C GLU A 66 11.28 15.37 20.37
N LEU A 67 9.99 15.01 20.30
CA LEU A 67 9.19 14.51 21.40
C LEU A 67 8.76 13.04 21.22
N ILE A 68 8.83 12.52 20.01
CA ILE A 68 8.60 11.12 19.67
C ILE A 68 9.92 10.53 19.20
N VAL A 69 10.39 9.47 19.86
CA VAL A 69 11.72 8.89 19.61
C VAL A 69 11.66 7.60 18.81
N GLY A 70 12.76 7.33 18.13
CA GLY A 70 12.99 6.12 17.36
C GLY A 70 13.04 6.34 15.85
N GLU A 71 14.09 5.80 15.22
CA GLU A 71 14.29 5.84 13.77
C GLU A 71 14.46 4.41 13.21
N ARG A 72 14.08 4.23 11.92
CA ARG A 72 14.26 2.96 11.21
C ARG A 72 15.74 2.58 11.10
N GLY A 73 16.59 3.56 10.81
CA GLY A 73 18.03 3.42 10.69
C GLY A 73 18.80 4.29 11.71
N PRO A 74 20.11 4.40 11.56
CA PRO A 74 20.98 5.16 12.48
C PRO A 74 20.85 6.68 12.35
N ALA A 75 20.07 7.18 11.42
CA ALA A 75 19.76 8.60 11.18
C ALA A 75 18.46 8.73 10.39
N PRO A 76 17.84 9.95 10.34
CA PRO A 76 16.73 10.22 9.42
C PRO A 76 17.08 9.84 7.98
N LYS A 77 16.14 9.20 7.29
CA LYS A 77 16.27 8.70 5.90
C LYS A 77 17.40 7.70 5.64
N ALA A 78 18.05 7.18 6.69
CA ALA A 78 18.94 6.02 6.56
C ALA A 78 18.10 4.74 6.42
N THR A 79 18.00 4.24 5.20
CA THR A 79 17.06 3.18 4.81
C THR A 79 17.71 1.81 4.89
N PRO A 80 17.15 0.86 5.66
CA PRO A 80 17.67 -0.50 5.75
C PRO A 80 17.35 -1.32 4.50
N THR A 81 18.05 -2.44 4.37
CA THR A 81 17.77 -3.51 3.41
C THR A 81 17.48 -4.83 4.13
N TYR A 82 16.88 -5.77 3.41
CA TYR A 82 16.35 -7.03 3.95
C TYR A 82 16.86 -8.20 3.11
N PRO A 83 18.16 -8.59 3.26
CA PRO A 83 18.78 -9.61 2.40
C PRO A 83 18.13 -10.98 2.53
N GLU A 84 17.48 -11.28 3.65
CA GLU A 84 16.72 -12.50 3.85
C GLU A 84 15.46 -12.56 2.98
N ILE A 85 14.93 -11.40 2.58
CA ILE A 85 13.78 -11.28 1.65
C ILE A 85 14.28 -11.17 0.22
N CYS A 86 15.10 -10.14 -0.04
CA CYS A 86 15.65 -9.85 -1.37
C CYS A 86 17.08 -9.30 -1.23
N LEU A 87 18.04 -10.01 -1.80
CA LEU A 87 19.45 -9.62 -1.77
C LEU A 87 19.79 -8.67 -2.91
N HIS A 88 20.30 -7.47 -2.58
CA HIS A 88 20.85 -6.55 -3.56
C HIS A 88 22.30 -6.97 -3.93
N SER A 89 22.61 -7.00 -5.22
CA SER A 89 23.98 -7.13 -5.72
C SER A 89 24.73 -5.79 -5.65
N LEU A 90 26.06 -5.80 -5.83
CA LEU A 90 26.84 -4.56 -5.94
C LEU A 90 26.38 -3.71 -7.13
N LYS A 91 25.95 -4.34 -8.23
CA LYS A 91 25.37 -3.63 -9.37
C LYS A 91 24.06 -2.94 -9.04
N ASP A 92 23.19 -3.59 -8.24
CA ASP A 92 21.94 -2.96 -7.79
C ASP A 92 22.22 -1.74 -6.91
N LEU A 93 23.21 -1.82 -6.01
CA LEU A 93 23.64 -0.68 -5.19
C LEU A 93 24.17 0.48 -6.03
N GLU A 94 24.90 0.18 -7.11
CA GLU A 94 25.38 1.19 -8.05
C GLU A 94 24.23 1.89 -8.78
N ILE A 95 23.24 1.11 -9.27
CA ILE A 95 22.02 1.66 -9.89
C ILE A 95 21.27 2.55 -8.92
N LEU A 96 21.09 2.13 -7.68
CA LEU A 96 20.41 2.91 -6.63
C LEU A 96 21.13 4.24 -6.36
N ASN A 97 22.46 4.24 -6.37
CA ASN A 97 23.27 5.43 -6.13
C ASN A 97 23.28 6.41 -7.30
N SER A 98 23.06 5.95 -8.53
CA SER A 98 23.23 6.76 -9.74
C SER A 98 21.98 7.06 -10.54
N ARG A 99 20.84 6.38 -10.25
CA ARG A 99 19.61 6.60 -11.01
C ARG A 99 19.03 7.99 -10.78
N GLU A 100 18.37 8.53 -11.79
CA GLU A 100 17.83 9.90 -11.79
C GLU A 100 16.71 10.13 -10.78
N LYS A 101 15.83 9.13 -10.62
CA LYS A 101 14.64 9.23 -9.74
C LYS A 101 14.72 8.23 -8.60
N VAL A 102 14.30 8.67 -7.40
CA VAL A 102 14.26 7.83 -6.19
C VAL A 102 15.64 7.18 -5.92
N SER A 103 16.69 7.97 -6.01
CA SER A 103 18.07 7.53 -5.74
C SER A 103 18.31 7.38 -4.24
N PHE A 104 19.25 6.52 -3.89
CA PHE A 104 19.72 6.34 -2.52
C PHE A 104 21.24 6.38 -2.52
N ARG A 105 21.83 7.29 -1.79
CA ARG A 105 23.28 7.33 -1.62
C ARG A 105 23.78 6.02 -1.03
N VAL A 106 24.86 5.49 -1.60
CA VAL A 106 25.53 4.26 -1.16
C VAL A 106 27.00 4.59 -0.91
N ASP A 107 27.38 4.65 0.37
CA ASP A 107 28.76 4.93 0.77
C ASP A 107 29.67 3.72 0.54
N ASP A 108 31.00 3.95 0.41
CA ASP A 108 31.97 2.87 0.19
C ASP A 108 32.01 1.83 1.32
N GLU A 109 31.77 2.26 2.56
CA GLU A 109 31.63 1.36 3.72
C GLU A 109 30.46 0.39 3.53
N VAL A 110 29.31 0.88 3.05
CA VAL A 110 28.14 0.05 2.74
C VAL A 110 28.47 -0.98 1.67
N ARG A 111 29.14 -0.55 0.58
CA ARG A 111 29.59 -1.46 -0.50
C ARG A 111 30.49 -2.56 0.03
N LYS A 112 31.48 -2.20 0.86
CA LYS A 112 32.41 -3.14 1.46
C LYS A 112 31.72 -4.17 2.35
N ILE A 113 30.80 -3.73 3.20
CA ILE A 113 30.01 -4.63 4.06
C ILE A 113 29.18 -5.62 3.22
N TYR A 114 28.59 -5.14 2.12
CA TYR A 114 27.86 -6.02 1.20
C TYR A 114 28.75 -7.05 0.53
N GLU A 115 29.91 -6.64 0.01
CA GLU A 115 30.87 -7.49 -0.68
C GLU A 115 31.48 -8.56 0.24
N GLU A 116 31.85 -8.17 1.46
CA GLU A 116 32.60 -9.03 2.37
C GLU A 116 31.70 -9.89 3.28
N GLU A 117 30.53 -9.41 3.69
CA GLU A 117 29.71 -10.08 4.70
C GLU A 117 28.33 -10.51 4.23
N ILE A 118 27.56 -9.62 3.54
CA ILE A 118 26.15 -9.85 3.26
C ILE A 118 25.97 -10.76 2.04
N ILE A 119 26.54 -10.38 0.90
CA ILE A 119 26.42 -11.15 -0.36
C ILE A 119 26.94 -12.57 -0.23
N PRO A 120 28.13 -12.82 0.35
CA PRO A 120 28.66 -14.18 0.47
C PRO A 120 27.76 -15.12 1.28
N PHE A 121 27.00 -14.60 2.22
CA PHE A 121 26.11 -15.41 3.03
C PHE A 121 24.74 -15.63 2.38
N TRP A 122 24.11 -14.58 1.82
CA TRP A 122 22.71 -14.63 1.37
C TRP A 122 22.55 -15.05 -0.10
N LYS A 123 23.59 -15.04 -0.90
CA LYS A 123 23.51 -15.46 -2.31
C LYS A 123 22.91 -16.86 -2.43
N GLY A 124 21.79 -16.96 -3.18
CA GLY A 124 21.04 -18.21 -3.34
C GLY A 124 20.22 -18.64 -2.11
N LYS A 125 20.09 -17.79 -1.08
CA LYS A 125 19.38 -18.11 0.15
C LYS A 125 18.26 -17.11 0.50
N SER A 126 18.13 -16.03 -0.25
CA SER A 126 17.04 -15.08 -0.03
C SER A 126 15.69 -15.74 -0.34
N ASN A 127 14.62 -15.18 0.21
CA ASN A 127 13.27 -15.67 -0.11
C ASN A 127 12.95 -15.46 -1.60
N ARG A 128 13.47 -14.38 -2.20
CA ARG A 128 13.35 -14.13 -3.64
C ARG A 128 14.01 -15.23 -4.47
N ASP A 129 15.21 -15.67 -4.09
CA ASP A 129 15.88 -16.79 -4.79
C ASP A 129 15.00 -18.03 -4.77
N ARG A 130 14.44 -18.40 -3.60
CA ARG A 130 13.53 -19.54 -3.44
C ARG A 130 12.25 -19.39 -4.27
N ILE A 131 11.65 -18.19 -4.27
CA ILE A 131 10.45 -17.91 -5.05
C ILE A 131 10.74 -18.11 -6.55
N MET A 132 11.82 -17.52 -7.05
CA MET A 132 12.16 -17.62 -8.48
C MET A 132 12.47 -19.07 -8.92
N ASP A 133 13.12 -19.84 -8.05
CA ASP A 133 13.39 -21.26 -8.30
C ASP A 133 12.12 -22.13 -8.35
N LEU A 134 11.07 -21.71 -7.65
CA LEU A 134 9.78 -22.41 -7.61
C LEU A 134 8.85 -22.06 -8.77
N MET A 135 9.08 -20.92 -9.45
CA MET A 135 8.16 -20.46 -10.50
C MET A 135 8.27 -21.31 -11.76
N THR A 136 7.11 -21.59 -12.36
CA THR A 136 7.04 -22.34 -13.62
C THR A 136 7.50 -21.50 -14.82
N PRO A 137 7.92 -22.13 -15.92
CA PRO A 137 8.27 -21.41 -17.16
C PRO A 137 7.15 -20.50 -17.65
N GLU A 138 5.88 -20.92 -17.53
CA GLU A 138 4.73 -20.12 -17.92
C GLU A 138 4.61 -18.86 -17.06
N TRP A 139 4.80 -18.99 -15.74
CA TRP A 139 4.79 -17.84 -14.83
C TRP A 139 5.92 -16.86 -15.17
N LEU A 140 7.15 -17.37 -15.36
CA LEU A 140 8.30 -16.54 -15.70
C LEU A 140 8.13 -15.86 -17.06
N ASN A 141 7.56 -16.54 -18.06
CA ASN A 141 7.28 -15.96 -19.37
C ASN A 141 6.24 -14.83 -19.26
N ALA A 142 5.14 -15.04 -18.55
CA ALA A 142 4.10 -14.03 -18.34
C ALA A 142 4.62 -12.82 -17.54
N TYR A 143 5.41 -13.05 -16.48
CA TYR A 143 6.08 -12.01 -15.70
C TYR A 143 7.03 -11.17 -16.56
N ASN A 144 7.91 -11.81 -17.35
CA ASN A 144 8.85 -11.15 -18.23
C ASN A 144 8.16 -10.40 -19.40
N ALA A 145 7.04 -10.92 -19.88
CA ALA A 145 6.23 -10.25 -20.90
C ALA A 145 5.47 -9.02 -20.37
N GLY A 146 5.39 -8.84 -19.06
CA GLY A 146 4.65 -7.73 -18.43
C GLY A 146 3.14 -7.96 -18.42
N VAL A 147 2.70 -9.22 -18.40
CA VAL A 147 1.27 -9.58 -18.20
C VAL A 147 0.86 -9.30 -16.76
N PHE A 148 1.76 -9.54 -15.83
CA PHE A 148 1.57 -9.18 -14.42
C PHE A 148 2.92 -8.87 -13.76
N THR A 149 2.84 -8.24 -12.61
CA THR A 149 3.98 -8.05 -11.70
C THR A 149 3.76 -8.84 -10.43
N GLU A 150 4.78 -8.86 -9.57
CA GLU A 150 4.73 -9.45 -8.25
C GLU A 150 5.39 -8.51 -7.23
N PHE A 151 4.79 -8.33 -6.05
CA PHE A 151 5.41 -7.53 -4.99
C PHE A 151 6.24 -8.37 -4.04
N GLN A 152 5.74 -9.56 -3.74
CA GLN A 152 6.23 -10.38 -2.64
C GLN A 152 7.52 -11.13 -2.96
N GLU A 153 8.04 -10.97 -4.17
CA GLU A 153 9.39 -11.40 -4.50
C GLU A 153 10.47 -10.56 -3.82
N GLN A 154 10.15 -9.32 -3.44
CA GLN A 154 11.11 -8.38 -2.86
C GLN A 154 10.68 -7.79 -1.53
N ARG A 155 9.40 -7.92 -1.20
CA ARG A 155 8.81 -7.36 0.01
C ARG A 155 7.93 -8.37 0.71
N ALA A 156 7.88 -8.28 2.02
CA ALA A 156 6.94 -9.06 2.80
C ALA A 156 5.49 -8.59 2.52
N PRO A 157 4.51 -9.47 2.70
CA PRO A 157 3.11 -9.11 2.66
C PRO A 157 2.80 -7.95 3.61
N GLY A 158 2.00 -7.01 3.17
CA GLY A 158 1.68 -5.79 3.91
C GLY A 158 0.24 -5.37 3.72
N HIS A 159 -0.08 -4.12 4.04
CA HIS A 159 -1.39 -3.51 4.21
C HIS A 159 -2.05 -3.84 5.55
N THR A 160 -1.25 -4.04 6.56
CA THR A 160 -1.76 -4.26 7.91
C THR A 160 -2.05 -2.92 8.59
N VAL A 161 -3.24 -2.78 9.09
CA VAL A 161 -3.71 -1.59 9.77
C VAL A 161 -4.10 -1.93 11.20
N LEU A 162 -3.66 -1.12 12.15
CA LEU A 162 -4.01 -1.32 13.55
C LEU A 162 -5.49 -1.07 13.84
N GLY A 163 -6.06 -1.97 14.63
CA GLY A 163 -7.37 -1.81 15.25
C GLY A 163 -7.29 -1.23 16.66
N TYR A 164 -8.45 -1.13 17.31
CA TYR A 164 -8.57 -0.57 18.67
C TYR A 164 -7.76 -1.31 19.73
N LYS A 165 -7.58 -2.64 19.59
CA LYS A 165 -6.87 -3.48 20.57
C LYS A 165 -5.51 -2.85 20.91
N MET A 166 -4.71 -2.53 19.92
CA MET A 166 -3.33 -2.09 20.12
C MET A 166 -3.19 -0.71 20.77
N PHE A 167 -4.21 0.12 20.74
CA PHE A 167 -4.24 1.41 21.46
C PHE A 167 -4.76 1.30 22.91
N ARG A 168 -5.12 0.10 23.36
CA ARG A 168 -5.69 -0.16 24.69
C ARG A 168 -4.96 -1.28 25.46
N THR A 169 -3.98 -1.90 24.82
CA THR A 169 -3.29 -3.09 25.32
C THR A 169 -1.79 -2.84 25.28
N GLY A 170 -1.08 -3.27 26.33
CA GLY A 170 0.39 -3.30 26.34
C GLY A 170 0.92 -4.70 26.00
N PHE A 171 2.22 -4.77 25.70
CA PHE A 171 2.85 -6.05 25.35
C PHE A 171 2.92 -7.03 26.54
N LEU A 172 2.88 -6.55 27.78
CA LEU A 172 2.72 -7.42 28.96
C LEU A 172 1.34 -8.08 29.01
N ASP A 173 0.30 -7.39 28.55
CA ASP A 173 -1.04 -7.98 28.44
C ASP A 173 -1.09 -9.05 27.33
N LEU A 174 -0.39 -8.81 26.20
CA LEU A 174 -0.24 -9.81 25.13
C LEU A 174 0.53 -11.04 25.60
N LYS A 175 1.58 -10.88 26.42
CA LYS A 175 2.28 -12.02 27.04
C LYS A 175 1.35 -12.87 27.91
N GLU A 176 0.41 -12.25 28.61
CA GLU A 176 -0.60 -12.97 29.38
C GLU A 176 -1.61 -13.70 28.46
N GLU A 177 -2.01 -13.11 27.31
CA GLU A 177 -2.81 -13.81 26.30
C GLU A 177 -2.06 -15.04 25.74
N ILE A 178 -0.76 -14.87 25.43
CA ILE A 178 0.11 -15.95 24.94
C ILE A 178 0.22 -17.07 25.96
N ARG A 179 0.45 -16.74 27.24
CA ARG A 179 0.52 -17.72 28.31
C ARG A 179 -0.75 -18.56 28.42
N ARG A 180 -1.92 -17.93 28.36
CA ARG A 180 -3.23 -18.61 28.38
C ARG A 180 -3.42 -19.50 27.14
N SER A 181 -3.01 -19.01 25.96
CA SER A 181 -3.07 -19.80 24.73
C SER A 181 -2.15 -21.02 24.81
N MET A 182 -0.93 -20.88 25.35
CA MET A 182 -0.01 -22.00 25.59
C MET A 182 -0.59 -23.04 26.57
N GLU A 183 -1.21 -22.61 27.65
CA GLU A 183 -1.83 -23.49 28.64
C GLU A 183 -3.04 -24.24 28.10
N SER A 184 -3.67 -23.73 27.05
CA SER A 184 -4.83 -24.36 26.40
C SER A 184 -4.45 -25.37 25.33
N LEU A 185 -3.17 -25.55 24.99
CA LEU A 185 -2.74 -26.49 23.94
C LEU A 185 -2.99 -27.94 24.36
N ASP A 186 -3.68 -28.68 23.51
CA ASP A 186 -3.95 -30.10 23.70
C ASP A 186 -2.91 -30.97 22.96
N TYR A 187 -1.83 -31.31 23.64
CA TYR A 187 -0.75 -32.13 23.09
C TYR A 187 -1.17 -33.59 22.83
N TYR A 188 -2.34 -34.01 23.30
CA TYR A 188 -2.81 -35.39 23.10
C TYR A 188 -3.71 -35.57 21.89
N ASN A 189 -4.51 -34.54 21.55
CA ASN A 189 -5.52 -34.63 20.48
C ASN A 189 -5.25 -33.67 19.31
N ASP A 190 -4.37 -32.67 19.47
CA ASP A 190 -3.98 -31.77 18.40
C ASP A 190 -2.59 -32.15 17.88
N PRO A 191 -2.48 -32.70 16.66
CA PRO A 191 -1.20 -33.08 16.07
C PRO A 191 -0.29 -31.89 15.78
N ASN A 192 -0.82 -30.66 15.76
CA ASN A 192 -0.05 -29.45 15.52
C ASN A 192 0.27 -28.69 16.83
N ALA A 193 0.05 -29.28 18.01
CA ALA A 193 0.26 -28.58 19.29
C ALA A 193 1.71 -28.12 19.48
N TYR A 194 2.68 -28.92 18.99
CA TYR A 194 4.10 -28.55 19.05
C TYR A 194 4.38 -27.31 18.18
N GLU A 195 3.95 -27.30 16.93
CA GLU A 195 4.11 -26.16 16.02
C GLU A 195 3.43 -24.91 16.58
N LYS A 196 2.24 -25.04 17.12
CA LYS A 196 1.52 -23.96 17.80
C LYS A 196 2.29 -23.42 19.00
N SER A 197 2.94 -24.30 19.80
CA SER A 197 3.76 -23.86 20.93
C SER A 197 4.98 -23.05 20.47
N GLU A 198 5.61 -23.41 19.36
CA GLU A 198 6.75 -22.68 18.80
C GLU A 198 6.35 -21.31 18.24
N GLU A 199 5.16 -21.19 17.62
CA GLU A 199 4.61 -19.89 17.22
C GLU A 199 4.35 -18.98 18.41
N LEU A 200 3.70 -19.48 19.47
CA LEU A 200 3.44 -18.72 20.69
C LEU A 200 4.73 -18.30 21.40
N LYS A 201 5.73 -19.19 21.47
CA LYS A 201 7.04 -18.89 22.00
C LYS A 201 7.75 -17.79 21.20
N ALA A 202 7.64 -17.80 19.88
CA ALA A 202 8.18 -16.76 19.03
C ALA A 202 7.50 -15.40 19.29
N MET A 203 6.18 -15.39 19.43
CA MET A 203 5.42 -14.19 19.78
C MET A 203 5.82 -13.63 21.16
N ASP A 204 6.04 -14.50 22.16
CA ASP A 204 6.50 -14.09 23.50
C ASP A 204 7.89 -13.43 23.45
N ILE A 205 8.83 -14.00 22.70
CA ILE A 205 10.16 -13.41 22.44
C ILE A 205 10.06 -12.05 21.79
N ALA A 206 9.15 -11.90 20.80
CA ALA A 206 8.95 -10.64 20.11
C ALA A 206 8.38 -9.54 21.03
N CYS A 207 7.52 -9.89 22.00
CA CYS A 207 7.07 -8.98 23.06
C CYS A 207 8.25 -8.45 23.89
N ASP A 208 9.12 -9.33 24.37
CA ASP A 208 10.28 -8.93 25.16
C ASP A 208 11.26 -8.07 24.36
N ALA A 209 11.42 -8.36 23.07
CA ALA A 209 12.31 -7.63 22.17
C ALA A 209 11.90 -6.16 22.01
N ILE A 210 10.60 -5.89 21.79
CA ILE A 210 10.13 -4.51 21.61
C ILE A 210 10.13 -3.73 22.96
N ILE A 211 9.83 -4.37 24.06
CA ILE A 211 9.92 -3.78 25.39
C ILE A 211 11.39 -3.39 25.69
N MET A 212 12.31 -4.29 25.44
CA MET A 212 13.75 -4.04 25.60
C MET A 212 14.22 -2.86 24.73
N TYR A 213 13.74 -2.78 23.48
CA TYR A 213 14.09 -1.68 22.58
C TYR A 213 13.60 -0.33 23.10
N ALA A 214 12.39 -0.26 23.65
CA ALA A 214 11.88 0.96 24.28
C ALA A 214 12.71 1.36 25.52
N VAL A 215 13.10 0.39 26.35
CA VAL A 215 13.97 0.64 27.52
C VAL A 215 15.33 1.20 27.09
N ARG A 216 15.93 0.71 25.99
CA ARG A 216 17.16 1.26 25.43
C ARG A 216 17.04 2.74 25.04
N HIS A 217 15.85 3.16 24.50
CA HIS A 217 15.59 4.57 24.25
C HIS A 217 15.49 5.39 25.55
N ALA A 218 14.84 4.84 26.58
CA ALA A 218 14.79 5.50 27.89
C ALA A 218 16.18 5.74 28.47
N GLU A 219 17.05 4.74 28.43
CA GLU A 219 18.43 4.84 28.92
C GLU A 219 19.24 5.89 28.15
N GLU A 220 19.04 5.99 26.82
CA GLU A 220 19.72 7.01 26.01
C GLU A 220 19.20 8.41 26.30
N LEU A 221 17.88 8.58 26.49
CA LEU A 221 17.25 9.84 26.89
C LEU A 221 17.75 10.30 28.27
N GLU A 222 17.91 9.39 29.24
CA GLU A 222 18.46 9.69 30.56
C GLU A 222 19.91 10.17 30.48
N LYS A 223 20.73 9.56 29.60
CA LYS A 223 22.11 10.03 29.34
C LYS A 223 22.14 11.44 28.79
N LEU A 224 21.26 11.70 27.78
CA LEU A 224 21.13 13.04 27.20
C LEU A 224 20.66 14.05 28.25
N ALA A 225 19.69 13.70 29.11
CA ALA A 225 19.18 14.57 30.17
C ALA A 225 20.27 14.88 31.23
N ALA A 226 21.21 13.95 31.48
CA ALA A 226 22.28 14.16 32.46
C ALA A 226 23.25 15.28 32.03
N VAL A 227 23.44 15.48 30.73
CA VAL A 227 24.34 16.51 30.15
C VAL A 227 23.63 17.75 29.65
N GLU A 228 22.28 17.74 29.62
CA GLU A 228 21.47 18.86 29.14
C GLU A 228 21.47 20.02 30.15
N SER A 229 21.85 21.21 29.67
CA SER A 229 21.92 22.44 30.47
C SER A 229 20.61 23.21 30.52
N ASN A 230 19.75 23.08 29.47
CA ASN A 230 18.44 23.70 29.42
C ASN A 230 17.46 22.92 30.31
N ALA A 231 17.00 23.54 31.38
CA ALA A 231 16.15 22.87 32.38
C ALA A 231 14.82 22.38 31.80
N ALA A 232 14.22 23.12 30.85
CA ALA A 232 12.98 22.71 30.19
C ALA A 232 13.22 21.48 29.29
N ARG A 233 14.28 21.49 28.47
CA ARG A 233 14.63 20.34 27.62
C ARG A 233 15.01 19.12 28.45
N LYS A 234 15.75 19.31 29.53
CA LYS A 234 16.05 18.23 30.47
C LYS A 234 14.80 17.57 31.05
N ALA A 235 13.82 18.36 31.44
CA ALA A 235 12.54 17.85 31.93
C ALA A 235 11.79 17.05 30.83
N GLU A 236 11.77 17.54 29.59
CA GLU A 236 11.20 16.82 28.44
C GLU A 236 11.89 15.47 28.20
N LEU A 237 13.24 15.43 28.22
CA LEU A 237 14.01 14.21 28.03
C LEU A 237 13.69 13.17 29.11
N LEU A 238 13.54 13.59 30.37
CA LEU A 238 13.15 12.72 31.47
C LEU A 238 11.70 12.24 31.36
N GLU A 239 10.77 13.12 30.92
CA GLU A 239 9.38 12.73 30.61
C GLU A 239 9.35 11.66 29.53
N MET A 240 10.05 11.88 28.42
CA MET A 240 10.15 10.91 27.31
C MET A 240 10.78 9.58 27.77
N ALA A 241 11.81 9.61 28.62
CA ALA A 241 12.40 8.39 29.19
C ALA A 241 11.39 7.61 30.04
N SER A 242 10.61 8.31 30.87
CA SER A 242 9.53 7.69 31.66
C SER A 242 8.47 7.06 30.77
N ILE A 243 8.08 7.73 29.68
CA ILE A 243 7.13 7.20 28.68
C ILE A 243 7.71 5.93 28.04
N CYS A 244 8.96 5.94 27.60
CA CYS A 244 9.62 4.77 27.00
C CYS A 244 9.77 3.58 27.95
N ARG A 245 9.82 3.83 29.27
CA ARG A 245 9.79 2.75 30.28
C ARG A 245 8.39 2.17 30.49
N LYS A 246 7.34 2.94 30.21
CA LYS A 246 5.95 2.52 30.34
C LYS A 246 5.44 1.86 29.06
N VAL A 247 5.58 2.51 27.92
CA VAL A 247 5.10 2.00 26.64
C VAL A 247 6.26 1.50 25.77
N PRO A 248 6.09 0.40 25.02
CA PRO A 248 4.86 -0.34 24.77
C PRO A 248 4.57 -1.46 25.77
N ALA A 249 5.33 -1.61 26.85
CA ALA A 249 5.13 -2.67 27.84
C ALA A 249 3.70 -2.67 28.41
N ARG A 250 3.21 -1.47 28.79
CA ARG A 250 1.86 -1.25 29.32
C ARG A 250 1.02 -0.44 28.38
N ALA A 251 -0.31 -0.53 28.52
CA ALA A 251 -1.26 0.26 27.74
C ALA A 251 -1.03 1.78 27.93
N PRO A 252 -1.15 2.58 26.83
CA PRO A 252 -1.01 4.04 26.91
C PRO A 252 -2.23 4.71 27.53
N GLU A 253 -2.01 5.78 28.29
CA GLU A 253 -3.04 6.54 29.02
C GLU A 253 -3.07 8.04 28.71
N THR A 254 -2.03 8.57 28.03
CA THR A 254 -1.94 9.95 27.57
C THR A 254 -1.75 10.01 26.06
N VAL A 255 -2.00 11.17 25.43
CA VAL A 255 -1.78 11.35 23.98
C VAL A 255 -0.31 11.12 23.63
N HIS A 256 0.63 11.63 24.45
CA HIS A 256 2.05 11.40 24.23
C HIS A 256 2.41 9.91 24.28
N GLU A 257 1.92 9.20 25.29
CA GLU A 257 2.10 7.75 25.39
C GLU A 257 1.49 7.00 24.20
N MET A 258 0.30 7.38 23.72
CA MET A 258 -0.35 6.72 22.57
C MET A 258 0.47 6.88 21.29
N LEU A 259 0.98 8.07 21.02
CA LEU A 259 1.78 8.33 19.82
C LEU A 259 3.13 7.57 19.90
N GLN A 260 3.81 7.59 21.06
CA GLN A 260 5.06 6.86 21.26
C GLN A 260 4.85 5.34 21.24
N HIS A 261 3.77 4.84 21.83
CA HIS A 261 3.37 3.42 21.79
C HIS A 261 3.18 2.92 20.36
N TYR A 262 2.36 3.62 19.59
CA TYR A 262 2.18 3.30 18.16
C TYR A 262 3.53 3.35 17.42
N TRP A 263 4.37 4.35 17.71
CA TRP A 263 5.63 4.50 17.01
C TRP A 263 6.60 3.34 17.25
N PHE A 264 6.68 2.83 18.47
CA PHE A 264 7.45 1.61 18.74
C PHE A 264 6.88 0.39 18.01
N ILE A 265 5.56 0.27 17.93
CA ILE A 265 4.91 -0.81 17.16
C ILE A 265 5.25 -0.67 15.68
N HIS A 266 5.16 0.53 15.11
CA HIS A 266 5.53 0.81 13.72
C HIS A 266 6.98 0.41 13.44
N LEU A 267 7.91 0.83 14.28
CA LEU A 267 9.32 0.46 14.18
C LEU A 267 9.56 -1.04 14.30
N GLY A 268 8.80 -1.72 15.16
CA GLY A 268 8.86 -3.17 15.27
C GLY A 268 8.51 -3.86 13.96
N VAL A 269 7.37 -3.51 13.35
CA VAL A 269 6.92 -4.09 12.09
C VAL A 269 7.92 -3.84 10.96
N ILE A 270 8.35 -2.59 10.79
CA ILE A 270 9.30 -2.23 9.72
C ILE A 270 10.74 -2.70 9.98
N THR A 271 11.05 -3.20 11.19
CA THR A 271 12.32 -3.86 11.49
C THR A 271 12.24 -5.36 11.23
N GLU A 272 11.13 -6.01 11.60
CA GLU A 272 10.91 -7.44 11.33
C GLU A 272 10.79 -7.72 9.83
N LEU A 273 10.02 -6.90 9.13
CA LEU A 273 9.65 -7.07 7.74
C LEU A 273 9.98 -5.82 6.91
N ASN A 274 9.94 -5.97 5.60
CA ASN A 274 9.84 -4.88 4.64
C ASN A 274 8.43 -4.90 4.02
N PRO A 275 7.39 -4.43 4.71
CA PRO A 275 6.03 -4.48 4.19
C PRO A 275 5.89 -3.54 2.99
N TRP A 276 5.12 -3.99 2.00
CA TRP A 276 4.68 -3.14 0.92
C TRP A 276 3.49 -2.29 1.38
N ASP A 277 3.48 -1.00 1.03
CA ASP A 277 2.44 -0.06 1.40
C ASP A 277 2.01 -0.14 2.86
N SER A 278 2.97 -0.18 3.65
CA SER A 278 3.09 0.16 5.05
C SER A 278 2.04 -0.36 6.02
N PHE A 279 2.56 -0.46 7.16
CA PHE A 279 1.85 -0.51 8.41
C PHE A 279 1.35 0.89 8.81
N ASN A 280 0.09 1.06 9.21
CA ASN A 280 -0.46 2.36 9.55
C ASN A 280 -1.39 2.33 10.78
N PRO A 281 -1.64 3.50 11.43
CA PRO A 281 -2.43 3.55 12.67
C PRO A 281 -3.94 3.42 12.47
N GLY A 282 -4.42 3.34 11.22
CA GLY A 282 -5.84 3.29 10.94
C GLY A 282 -6.56 4.60 11.27
N ARG A 283 -7.66 4.50 12.00
CA ARG A 283 -8.56 5.61 12.33
C ARG A 283 -8.03 6.42 13.52
N LEU A 284 -6.96 7.16 13.29
CA LEU A 284 -6.19 7.84 14.33
C LEU A 284 -7.03 8.83 15.15
N ASP A 285 -7.97 9.53 14.53
CA ASP A 285 -8.89 10.43 15.23
C ASP A 285 -9.77 9.70 16.26
N GLN A 286 -10.18 8.45 15.95
CA GLN A 286 -10.97 7.63 16.85
C GLN A 286 -10.14 7.08 18.01
N HIS A 287 -8.88 6.72 17.73
CA HIS A 287 -7.98 6.19 18.75
C HIS A 287 -7.58 7.26 19.76
N LEU A 288 -7.23 8.46 19.30
CA LEU A 288 -6.75 9.55 20.16
C LEU A 288 -7.86 10.28 20.93
N TYR A 289 -9.06 10.41 20.36
CA TYR A 289 -10.10 11.32 20.86
C TYR A 289 -10.45 11.14 22.33
N ARG A 290 -10.63 9.91 22.80
CA ARG A 290 -11.01 9.64 24.19
C ARG A 290 -9.95 10.14 25.19
N VAL A 291 -8.68 9.87 24.91
CA VAL A 291 -7.57 10.25 25.79
C VAL A 291 -7.33 11.75 25.70
N TYR A 292 -7.33 12.32 24.49
CA TYR A 292 -7.26 13.76 24.26
C TYR A 292 -8.30 14.52 25.06
N LYS A 293 -9.58 14.11 24.98
CA LYS A 293 -10.67 14.76 25.69
C LYS A 293 -10.48 14.72 27.21
N LYS A 294 -10.07 13.55 27.75
CA LYS A 294 -9.78 13.39 29.17
C LYS A 294 -8.67 14.33 29.66
N GLU A 295 -7.57 14.43 28.90
CA GLU A 295 -6.43 15.29 29.27
C GLU A 295 -6.78 16.77 29.10
N LYS A 296 -7.55 17.13 28.07
CA LYS A 296 -8.04 18.49 27.84
C LYS A 296 -8.94 18.97 28.99
N GLU A 297 -9.90 18.15 29.38
CA GLU A 297 -10.83 18.43 30.51
C GLU A 297 -10.08 18.51 31.85
N ALA A 298 -9.04 17.72 32.03
CA ALA A 298 -8.18 17.76 33.22
C ALA A 298 -7.17 18.92 33.21
N GLY A 299 -7.00 19.64 32.09
CA GLY A 299 -6.00 20.68 31.94
C GLY A 299 -4.55 20.19 31.91
N THR A 300 -4.33 18.91 31.66
CA THR A 300 -2.98 18.30 31.63
C THR A 300 -2.33 18.34 30.23
N LEU A 301 -3.12 18.59 29.18
CA LEU A 301 -2.65 18.74 27.82
C LEU A 301 -3.03 20.12 27.28
N THR A 302 -2.02 20.95 27.00
CA THR A 302 -2.21 22.25 26.33
C THR A 302 -2.29 22.08 24.82
N ASP A 303 -2.89 23.05 24.13
CA ASP A 303 -2.95 23.04 22.66
C ASP A 303 -1.55 23.06 22.04
N ASP A 304 -0.63 23.87 22.57
CA ASP A 304 0.74 23.95 22.08
C ASP A 304 1.47 22.59 22.21
N LYS A 305 1.32 21.90 23.37
CA LYS A 305 1.93 20.59 23.57
C LYS A 305 1.33 19.56 22.61
N LEU A 306 0.00 19.59 22.39
CA LEU A 306 -0.67 18.70 21.43
C LEU A 306 -0.12 18.90 20.01
N TRP A 307 0.01 20.16 19.57
CA TRP A 307 0.55 20.49 18.25
C TRP A 307 2.01 20.05 18.10
N ASP A 308 2.83 20.25 19.11
CA ASP A 308 4.22 19.77 19.13
C ASP A 308 4.31 18.25 19.01
N LEU A 309 3.48 17.52 19.76
CA LEU A 309 3.42 16.05 19.71
C LEU A 309 3.00 15.56 18.32
N LEU A 310 1.92 16.10 17.77
CA LEU A 310 1.42 15.68 16.45
C LEU A 310 2.41 16.05 15.33
N GLY A 311 3.02 17.24 15.40
CA GLY A 311 4.04 17.65 14.43
C GLY A 311 5.28 16.77 14.47
N CYS A 312 5.80 16.46 15.67
CA CYS A 312 6.91 15.53 15.85
C CYS A 312 6.56 14.13 15.31
N PHE A 313 5.33 13.66 15.56
CA PHE A 313 4.85 12.38 15.07
C PHE A 313 4.77 12.34 13.53
N TRP A 314 4.28 13.41 12.88
CA TRP A 314 4.23 13.50 11.41
C TRP A 314 5.62 13.43 10.77
N VAL A 315 6.60 14.11 11.34
CA VAL A 315 8.00 14.11 10.86
C VAL A 315 8.58 12.69 10.84
N LYS A 316 8.23 11.84 11.80
CA LYS A 316 8.73 10.48 11.88
C LYS A 316 8.44 9.67 10.61
N PHE A 317 7.25 9.77 10.06
CA PHE A 317 6.89 9.05 8.82
C PHE A 317 7.73 9.53 7.62
N ASN A 318 7.97 10.84 7.52
CA ASN A 318 8.75 11.40 6.42
C ASN A 318 10.24 11.03 6.49
N ASN A 319 10.75 10.68 7.67
CA ASN A 319 12.11 10.18 7.87
C ASN A 319 12.32 8.75 7.37
N HIS A 320 11.25 8.06 6.97
CA HIS A 320 11.28 6.64 6.61
C HIS A 320 10.93 6.41 5.14
N PRO A 321 11.83 6.70 4.19
CA PRO A 321 11.60 6.34 2.80
C PRO A 321 11.47 4.83 2.66
N SER A 322 10.71 4.43 1.66
CA SER A 322 10.49 3.02 1.33
C SER A 322 11.81 2.35 0.96
N PRO A 323 12.13 1.18 1.50
CA PRO A 323 13.32 0.45 1.09
C PRO A 323 13.36 0.22 -0.41
N PRO A 324 14.55 0.29 -1.03
CA PRO A 324 14.67 0.25 -2.48
C PRO A 324 14.23 -1.09 -3.05
N LYS A 325 13.66 -1.04 -4.25
CA LYS A 325 13.30 -2.19 -5.07
C LYS A 325 14.31 -2.38 -6.21
N MET A 326 14.27 -3.54 -6.83
CA MET A 326 15.07 -3.89 -7.99
C MET A 326 14.25 -4.59 -9.07
N GLY A 327 14.80 -4.70 -10.29
CA GLY A 327 14.17 -5.38 -11.40
C GLY A 327 12.86 -4.73 -11.87
N VAL A 328 11.89 -5.55 -12.28
CA VAL A 328 10.58 -5.10 -12.76
C VAL A 328 9.84 -4.29 -11.70
N THR A 329 9.87 -4.74 -10.45
CA THR A 329 9.22 -4.07 -9.33
C THR A 329 9.73 -2.64 -9.13
N ALA A 330 11.00 -2.38 -9.38
CA ALA A 330 11.55 -1.02 -9.33
C ALA A 330 11.02 -0.12 -10.44
N SER A 331 10.73 -0.68 -11.60
CA SER A 331 10.17 0.05 -12.74
C SER A 331 8.68 0.33 -12.59
N GLU A 332 7.92 -0.61 -11.99
CA GLU A 332 6.47 -0.49 -11.82
C GLU A 332 6.05 0.46 -10.71
N SER A 333 6.88 0.61 -9.69
CA SER A 333 6.56 1.42 -8.52
C SER A 333 7.73 2.35 -8.20
N ASN A 334 7.74 3.47 -8.87
CA ASN A 334 8.74 4.52 -8.68
C ASN A 334 8.31 5.47 -7.56
N THR A 335 7.87 4.91 -6.42
CA THR A 335 7.54 5.68 -5.24
C THR A 335 8.63 5.55 -4.20
N TYR A 336 8.87 6.64 -3.51
CA TYR A 336 9.92 6.69 -2.51
C TYR A 336 9.39 6.50 -1.08
N THR A 337 8.09 6.41 -0.90
CA THR A 337 7.41 6.36 0.41
C THR A 337 6.79 5.00 0.71
N ASP A 338 6.52 4.76 2.00
CA ASP A 338 5.82 3.59 2.48
C ASP A 338 4.28 3.67 2.37
N PHE A 339 3.69 4.78 1.93
CA PHE A 339 2.24 5.01 1.84
C PHE A 339 1.47 4.75 3.14
N CYS A 340 1.95 5.26 4.25
CA CYS A 340 1.20 5.18 5.51
C CYS A 340 -0.05 6.06 5.43
N LEU A 341 -1.25 5.46 5.39
CA LEU A 341 -2.51 6.18 5.18
C LEU A 341 -3.28 6.36 6.49
N ILE A 342 -3.34 7.59 6.98
CA ILE A 342 -4.12 7.94 8.18
C ILE A 342 -5.59 8.15 7.79
N ASN A 343 -6.49 7.42 8.46
CA ASN A 343 -7.92 7.49 8.23
C ASN A 343 -8.61 8.40 9.24
N LEU A 344 -9.53 9.25 8.76
CA LEU A 344 -10.30 10.20 9.56
C LEU A 344 -11.81 10.11 9.24
N GLY A 345 -12.67 10.35 10.23
CA GLY A 345 -14.12 10.45 10.03
C GLY A 345 -14.85 9.11 9.90
N GLY A 346 -15.87 9.04 9.03
CA GLY A 346 -16.69 7.84 8.83
C GLY A 346 -17.73 7.62 9.93
N VAL A 347 -17.97 6.36 10.30
CA VAL A 347 -18.91 5.98 11.36
C VAL A 347 -18.24 5.23 12.49
N LYS A 348 -18.84 5.26 13.69
CA LYS A 348 -18.46 4.43 14.84
C LYS A 348 -18.95 3.00 14.68
N PRO A 349 -18.51 2.05 15.53
CA PRO A 349 -19.01 0.67 15.50
C PRO A 349 -20.53 0.54 15.63
N ASP A 350 -21.18 1.46 16.35
CA ASP A 350 -22.63 1.54 16.49
C ASP A 350 -23.33 2.17 15.27
N GLY A 351 -22.56 2.67 14.30
CA GLY A 351 -23.04 3.30 13.09
C GLY A 351 -23.40 4.78 13.24
N THR A 352 -23.10 5.43 14.36
CA THR A 352 -23.24 6.89 14.53
C THR A 352 -22.07 7.65 13.90
N ASP A 353 -22.23 8.96 13.75
CA ASP A 353 -21.18 9.86 13.22
C ASP A 353 -19.87 9.73 14.03
N ALA A 354 -18.77 9.50 13.36
CA ALA A 354 -17.46 9.39 13.97
C ALA A 354 -16.63 10.67 13.90
N VAL A 355 -17.06 11.69 13.14
CA VAL A 355 -16.36 12.98 13.09
C VAL A 355 -16.36 13.62 14.48
N ASN A 356 -15.19 14.05 14.93
CA ASN A 356 -14.98 14.63 16.24
C ASN A 356 -13.93 15.74 16.18
N GLU A 357 -13.66 16.40 17.31
CA GLU A 357 -12.70 17.50 17.38
C GLU A 357 -11.30 17.10 16.88
N MET A 358 -10.86 15.88 17.21
CA MET A 358 -9.56 15.36 16.76
C MET A 358 -9.50 15.18 15.23
N SER A 359 -10.62 14.88 14.57
CA SER A 359 -10.69 14.81 13.10
C SER A 359 -10.32 16.14 12.46
N TYR A 360 -10.81 17.25 13.00
CA TYR A 360 -10.48 18.62 12.51
C TYR A 360 -9.04 19.01 12.86
N ILE A 361 -8.57 18.70 14.06
CA ILE A 361 -7.19 18.98 14.49
C ILE A 361 -6.21 18.26 13.55
N LEU A 362 -6.44 16.99 13.25
CA LEU A 362 -5.57 16.22 12.37
C LEU A 362 -5.60 16.73 10.92
N LEU A 363 -6.75 17.22 10.42
CA LEU A 363 -6.82 17.89 9.13
C LEU A 363 -5.97 19.18 9.13
N ASP A 364 -5.99 19.96 10.22
CA ASP A 364 -5.11 21.13 10.35
C ASP A 364 -3.62 20.74 10.38
N VAL A 365 -3.27 19.65 11.07
CA VAL A 365 -1.88 19.12 11.07
C VAL A 365 -1.45 18.75 9.64
N ILE A 366 -2.29 18.05 8.88
CA ILE A 366 -2.03 17.70 7.48
C ILE A 366 -1.74 18.94 6.64
N ARG A 367 -2.58 19.99 6.79
CA ARG A 367 -2.42 21.26 6.08
C ARG A 367 -1.10 21.96 6.42
N GLU A 368 -0.79 22.07 7.71
CA GLU A 368 0.37 22.84 8.18
C GLU A 368 1.70 22.09 7.96
N MET A 369 1.69 20.78 8.15
CA MET A 369 2.90 19.96 7.96
C MET A 369 3.28 19.86 6.48
N ARG A 370 2.33 19.68 5.58
CA ARG A 370 2.53 19.61 4.13
C ARG A 370 3.81 18.83 3.75
N ILE A 371 3.89 17.60 4.21
CA ILE A 371 4.97 16.66 3.90
C ILE A 371 4.39 15.41 3.26
N LEU A 372 5.21 14.70 2.49
CA LEU A 372 4.75 13.60 1.64
C LEU A 372 4.14 12.45 2.44
N GLN A 373 4.72 12.15 3.60
CA GLN A 373 4.23 11.12 4.51
C GLN A 373 4.05 11.66 5.94
N PRO A 374 3.02 11.16 6.66
CA PRO A 374 2.03 10.16 6.23
C PRO A 374 1.04 10.71 5.20
N SER A 375 0.52 9.83 4.34
CA SER A 375 -0.67 10.13 3.53
C SER A 375 -1.91 10.19 4.42
N SER A 376 -2.98 10.78 3.91
CA SER A 376 -4.22 10.93 4.66
C SER A 376 -5.46 10.78 3.80
N MET A 377 -6.52 10.34 4.42
CA MET A 377 -7.85 10.22 3.82
C MET A 377 -8.94 10.65 4.78
N ILE A 378 -10.06 11.07 4.23
CA ILE A 378 -11.31 11.20 4.97
C ILE A 378 -12.31 10.13 4.51
N GLN A 379 -12.92 9.44 5.46
CA GLN A 379 -14.09 8.60 5.23
C GLN A 379 -15.33 9.48 5.34
N ILE A 380 -16.12 9.55 4.29
CA ILE A 380 -17.34 10.36 4.21
C ILE A 380 -18.55 9.45 4.27
N SER A 381 -19.33 9.56 5.34
CA SER A 381 -20.65 8.96 5.49
C SER A 381 -21.74 9.99 5.23
N ARG A 382 -22.94 9.53 4.88
CA ARG A 382 -24.15 10.36 4.83
C ARG A 382 -24.47 11.04 6.17
N LYS A 383 -23.90 10.56 7.27
CA LYS A 383 -24.06 11.11 8.63
C LYS A 383 -23.06 12.19 9.00
N ASN A 384 -21.98 12.31 8.23
CA ASN A 384 -20.95 13.30 8.52
C ASN A 384 -21.37 14.70 8.01
N PRO A 385 -21.05 15.78 8.75
CA PRO A 385 -21.43 17.12 8.38
C PRO A 385 -20.63 17.64 7.17
N ASP A 386 -21.24 18.50 6.36
CA ASP A 386 -20.58 19.12 5.21
C ASP A 386 -19.37 19.95 5.60
N SER A 387 -19.37 20.54 6.82
CA SER A 387 -18.20 21.25 7.35
C SER A 387 -16.93 20.39 7.42
N PHE A 388 -17.06 19.07 7.62
CA PHE A 388 -15.93 18.15 7.59
C PHE A 388 -15.39 17.96 6.15
N VAL A 389 -16.30 17.83 5.18
CA VAL A 389 -15.92 17.76 3.76
C VAL A 389 -15.31 19.09 3.29
N HIS A 390 -15.90 20.23 3.64
CA HIS A 390 -15.36 21.56 3.31
C HIS A 390 -13.96 21.77 3.88
N LYS A 391 -13.71 21.30 5.13
CA LYS A 391 -12.37 21.37 5.74
C LYS A 391 -11.33 20.57 4.96
N ALA A 392 -11.68 19.41 4.41
CA ALA A 392 -10.80 18.65 3.54
C ALA A 392 -10.59 19.33 2.18
N LEU A 393 -11.65 19.90 1.58
CA LEU A 393 -11.54 20.68 0.33
C LEU A 393 -10.63 21.89 0.48
N ASP A 394 -10.60 22.54 1.66
CA ASP A 394 -9.66 23.63 1.98
C ASP A 394 -8.18 23.22 1.88
N ILE A 395 -7.88 21.95 2.13
CA ILE A 395 -6.52 21.42 1.99
C ILE A 395 -6.27 21.03 0.53
N ILE A 396 -7.23 20.32 -0.07
CA ILE A 396 -7.17 19.83 -1.46
C ILE A 396 -6.92 20.98 -2.44
N LYS A 397 -7.62 22.12 -2.28
CA LYS A 397 -7.46 23.31 -3.15
C LYS A 397 -6.05 23.86 -3.21
N THR A 398 -5.23 23.57 -2.21
CA THR A 398 -3.82 24.03 -2.17
C THR A 398 -2.91 23.28 -3.14
N GLY A 399 -3.43 22.27 -3.86
CA GLY A 399 -2.65 21.42 -4.75
C GLY A 399 -1.74 20.43 -4.01
N PHE A 400 -2.01 20.18 -2.73
CA PHE A 400 -1.19 19.23 -1.94
C PHE A 400 -1.46 17.76 -2.30
N GLY A 401 -2.65 17.45 -2.89
CA GLY A 401 -3.02 16.07 -3.26
C GLY A 401 -3.47 15.21 -2.09
N GLN A 402 -3.75 15.78 -0.94
CA GLN A 402 -4.27 15.14 0.27
C GLN A 402 -5.31 16.07 0.93
N PRO A 403 -6.25 15.50 1.74
CA PRO A 403 -6.59 14.09 1.88
C PRO A 403 -7.37 13.53 0.67
N SER A 404 -7.34 12.20 0.47
CA SER A 404 -8.25 11.52 -0.45
C SER A 404 -9.64 11.37 0.16
N CYS A 405 -10.68 11.26 -0.67
CA CYS A 405 -12.07 11.11 -0.23
C CYS A 405 -12.56 9.67 -0.47
N PHE A 406 -13.05 9.02 0.59
CA PHE A 406 -13.54 7.65 0.56
C PHE A 406 -14.99 7.54 1.04
N ASN A 407 -15.73 6.64 0.42
CA ASN A 407 -17.12 6.35 0.74
C ASN A 407 -17.22 5.33 1.88
N THR A 408 -17.63 5.78 3.05
CA THR A 408 -17.81 4.91 4.23
C THR A 408 -18.79 3.78 3.97
N GLU A 409 -19.93 4.08 3.31
CA GLU A 409 -20.96 3.11 3.01
C GLU A 409 -20.43 2.03 2.03
N ALA A 410 -19.67 2.42 1.00
CA ALA A 410 -19.05 1.46 0.06
C ALA A 410 -18.06 0.56 0.80
N ILE A 411 -17.13 1.11 1.59
CA ILE A 411 -16.18 0.35 2.41
C ILE A 411 -16.91 -0.70 3.25
N ILE A 412 -17.98 -0.31 3.96
CA ILE A 412 -18.73 -1.24 4.81
C ILE A 412 -19.39 -2.33 3.96
N GLN A 413 -20.00 -1.99 2.83
CA GLN A 413 -20.68 -2.97 1.97
C GLN A 413 -19.69 -3.92 1.30
N GLU A 414 -18.53 -3.44 0.84
CA GLU A 414 -17.45 -4.28 0.33
C GLU A 414 -17.02 -5.33 1.37
N LEU A 415 -16.76 -4.90 2.60
CA LEU A 415 -16.32 -5.78 3.67
C LEU A 415 -17.43 -6.78 4.09
N LEU A 416 -18.69 -6.35 4.13
CA LEU A 416 -19.83 -7.25 4.39
C LEU A 416 -19.99 -8.31 3.28
N ARG A 417 -19.91 -7.91 2.01
CA ARG A 417 -19.94 -8.84 0.86
C ARG A 417 -18.79 -9.86 0.89
N GLN A 418 -17.68 -9.49 1.53
CA GLN A 418 -16.54 -10.37 1.75
C GLN A 418 -16.70 -11.30 2.97
N GLY A 419 -17.83 -11.22 3.70
CA GLY A 419 -18.15 -12.08 4.84
C GLY A 419 -17.62 -11.58 6.18
N LYS A 420 -17.20 -10.32 6.29
CA LYS A 420 -16.74 -9.72 7.55
C LYS A 420 -17.93 -9.31 8.42
N SER A 421 -17.76 -9.28 9.74
CA SER A 421 -18.81 -8.83 10.64
C SER A 421 -19.13 -7.35 10.45
N LEU A 422 -20.34 -6.91 10.79
CA LEU A 422 -20.74 -5.50 10.70
C LEU A 422 -19.86 -4.59 11.57
N ILE A 423 -19.42 -5.07 12.72
CA ILE A 423 -18.54 -4.32 13.63
C ILE A 423 -17.16 -4.16 13.00
N ASP A 424 -16.58 -5.25 12.46
CA ASP A 424 -15.27 -5.20 11.82
C ASP A 424 -15.33 -4.35 10.55
N ALA A 425 -16.42 -4.43 9.77
CA ALA A 425 -16.63 -3.61 8.58
C ALA A 425 -16.71 -2.10 8.92
N ARG A 426 -17.41 -1.72 9.99
CA ARG A 426 -17.49 -0.32 10.44
C ARG A 426 -16.20 0.20 11.05
N ASN A 427 -15.36 -0.68 11.59
CA ASN A 427 -14.02 -0.34 12.06
C ASN A 427 -12.99 -0.33 10.94
N GLY A 428 -13.36 -0.75 9.74
CA GLY A 428 -12.50 -0.77 8.56
C GLY A 428 -12.26 0.59 7.95
N GLY A 429 -11.49 0.56 6.89
CA GLY A 429 -11.09 1.72 6.09
C GLY A 429 -10.19 1.29 4.96
N ALA A 430 -9.41 2.23 4.44
CA ALA A 430 -8.40 1.93 3.43
C ALA A 430 -6.98 2.06 3.99
N SER A 431 -6.06 1.24 3.47
CA SER A 431 -4.62 1.33 3.69
C SER A 431 -3.92 1.58 2.36
N GLY A 432 -2.65 1.99 2.40
CA GLY A 432 -1.90 2.27 1.17
C GLY A 432 -2.59 3.33 0.31
N CYS A 433 -3.10 2.93 -0.86
CA CYS A 433 -3.78 3.82 -1.80
C CYS A 433 -5.30 3.81 -1.65
N VAL A 434 -5.94 2.62 -1.88
CA VAL A 434 -7.41 2.45 -1.83
C VAL A 434 -7.81 1.08 -1.26
N GLU A 435 -6.87 0.31 -0.76
CA GLU A 435 -7.03 -1.06 -0.33
C GLU A 435 -7.92 -1.15 0.93
N THR A 436 -9.14 -1.63 0.73
CA THR A 436 -10.15 -1.73 1.79
C THR A 436 -9.95 -2.98 2.65
N GLY A 437 -9.86 -2.79 3.96
CA GLY A 437 -9.67 -3.88 4.92
C GLY A 437 -10.35 -3.65 6.27
N ALA A 438 -10.54 -4.75 7.01
CA ALA A 438 -11.04 -4.75 8.38
C ALA A 438 -9.87 -4.56 9.36
N PHE A 439 -9.76 -3.36 9.95
CA PHE A 439 -8.61 -2.96 10.75
C PHE A 439 -8.42 -3.81 12.02
N GLY A 440 -7.19 -4.25 12.25
CA GLY A 440 -6.82 -5.08 13.39
C GLY A 440 -7.26 -6.54 13.32
N THR A 441 -8.03 -6.94 12.30
CA THR A 441 -8.62 -8.28 12.18
C THR A 441 -8.27 -8.99 10.87
N GLU A 442 -7.74 -8.29 9.89
CA GLU A 442 -7.47 -8.82 8.56
C GLU A 442 -5.98 -8.84 8.21
N SER A 443 -5.53 -10.01 7.75
CA SER A 443 -4.28 -10.16 7.01
C SER A 443 -4.57 -9.92 5.53
N TYR A 444 -4.30 -8.69 5.10
CA TYR A 444 -4.49 -8.24 3.74
C TYR A 444 -3.20 -8.45 2.94
N TRP A 445 -3.25 -9.24 1.88
CA TRP A 445 -2.11 -9.50 1.02
C TRP A 445 -2.30 -8.90 -0.36
N LEU A 446 -1.37 -8.02 -0.75
CA LEU A 446 -1.30 -7.46 -2.08
C LEU A 446 -0.28 -8.24 -2.89
N SER A 447 -0.72 -8.91 -3.98
CA SER A 447 0.14 -9.86 -4.70
C SER A 447 0.65 -9.34 -6.05
N GLY A 448 0.39 -8.09 -6.40
CA GLY A 448 0.87 -7.47 -7.62
C GLY A 448 -0.23 -7.03 -8.60
N TYR A 449 0.20 -6.52 -9.74
CA TYR A 449 -0.65 -5.92 -10.76
C TYR A 449 -0.87 -6.87 -11.94
N PHE A 450 -2.03 -6.71 -12.62
CA PHE A 450 -2.46 -7.51 -13.75
C PHE A 450 -2.78 -6.59 -14.93
N ASN A 451 -2.03 -6.72 -16.02
CA ASN A 451 -2.08 -5.87 -17.20
C ASN A 451 -3.20 -6.31 -18.16
N LEU A 452 -4.38 -5.74 -18.01
CA LEU A 452 -5.55 -6.09 -18.82
C LEU A 452 -5.31 -5.82 -20.32
N VAL A 453 -4.55 -4.77 -20.65
CA VAL A 453 -4.26 -4.37 -22.03
C VAL A 453 -3.26 -5.32 -22.71
N LYS A 454 -2.20 -5.73 -21.98
CA LYS A 454 -1.21 -6.69 -22.51
C LYS A 454 -1.86 -8.02 -22.89
N ILE A 455 -2.85 -8.44 -22.09
CA ILE A 455 -3.58 -9.68 -22.38
C ILE A 455 -4.38 -9.56 -23.68
N LEU A 456 -4.96 -8.39 -23.99
CA LEU A 456 -5.60 -8.16 -25.28
C LEU A 456 -4.58 -8.13 -26.43
N GLU A 457 -3.42 -7.48 -26.24
CA GLU A 457 -2.33 -7.50 -27.23
C GLU A 457 -1.95 -8.96 -27.58
N LEU A 458 -1.79 -9.82 -26.57
CA LEU A 458 -1.53 -11.24 -26.77
C LEU A 458 -2.71 -11.95 -27.47
N THR A 459 -3.95 -11.61 -27.13
CA THR A 459 -5.15 -12.16 -27.78
C THR A 459 -5.16 -11.85 -29.28
N LEU A 460 -4.85 -10.61 -29.64
CA LEU A 460 -4.83 -10.16 -31.05
C LEU A 460 -3.67 -10.78 -31.86
N ASN A 461 -2.65 -11.29 -31.19
CA ASN A 461 -1.45 -11.89 -31.77
C ASN A 461 -1.33 -13.41 -31.50
N ASN A 462 -2.44 -14.12 -31.36
CA ASN A 462 -2.46 -15.58 -31.14
C ASN A 462 -1.62 -16.04 -29.91
N GLY A 463 -1.58 -15.22 -28.85
CA GLY A 463 -0.82 -15.49 -27.63
C GLY A 463 0.68 -15.19 -27.73
N PHE A 464 1.16 -14.71 -28.88
CA PHE A 464 2.58 -14.40 -29.07
C PHE A 464 2.94 -13.00 -28.61
N ASP A 465 4.02 -12.87 -27.82
CA ASP A 465 4.58 -11.60 -27.39
C ASP A 465 5.79 -11.21 -28.24
N SER A 466 5.63 -10.17 -29.06
CA SER A 466 6.67 -9.68 -29.98
C SER A 466 7.86 -9.08 -29.23
N ARG A 467 7.68 -8.50 -28.04
CA ARG A 467 8.72 -7.88 -27.25
C ARG A 467 9.72 -8.91 -26.69
N THR A 468 9.22 -10.03 -26.19
CA THR A 468 10.06 -11.13 -25.67
C THR A 468 10.36 -12.21 -26.71
N ASN A 469 9.73 -12.12 -27.89
CA ASN A 469 9.79 -13.09 -28.98
C ASN A 469 9.43 -14.52 -28.50
N ARG A 470 8.32 -14.63 -27.75
CA ARG A 470 7.88 -15.90 -27.16
C ARG A 470 6.37 -16.11 -27.28
N GLN A 471 5.98 -17.38 -27.36
CA GLN A 471 4.61 -17.79 -27.09
C GLN A 471 4.37 -17.72 -25.59
N VAL A 472 3.52 -16.79 -25.14
CA VAL A 472 3.26 -16.50 -23.73
C VAL A 472 1.83 -16.88 -23.35
N GLY A 473 0.85 -16.56 -24.19
CA GLY A 473 -0.56 -16.88 -24.00
C GLY A 473 -1.01 -18.12 -24.79
N LEU A 474 -2.31 -18.39 -24.70
CA LEU A 474 -2.96 -19.45 -25.49
C LEU A 474 -3.02 -19.08 -26.99
N GLU A 475 -2.95 -20.07 -27.84
CA GLU A 475 -3.21 -19.90 -29.29
C GLU A 475 -4.73 -19.80 -29.53
N THR A 476 -5.26 -18.55 -29.49
CA THR A 476 -6.69 -18.29 -29.63
C THR A 476 -7.08 -17.75 -31.01
N GLY A 477 -6.12 -17.51 -31.89
CA GLY A 477 -6.29 -16.90 -33.20
C GLY A 477 -5.65 -15.51 -33.29
N TYR A 478 -5.53 -15.01 -34.51
CA TYR A 478 -5.06 -13.64 -34.78
C TYR A 478 -6.27 -12.70 -34.90
N ALA A 479 -6.03 -11.39 -34.74
CA ALA A 479 -7.07 -10.35 -34.85
C ALA A 479 -8.04 -10.52 -36.01
N LYS A 480 -7.52 -10.81 -37.22
CA LYS A 480 -8.30 -11.01 -38.44
C LYS A 480 -9.16 -12.27 -38.44
N ASP A 481 -8.92 -13.22 -37.57
CA ASP A 481 -9.67 -14.48 -37.51
C ASP A 481 -10.99 -14.32 -36.74
N TYR A 482 -11.14 -13.26 -35.93
CA TYR A 482 -12.37 -12.94 -35.21
C TYR A 482 -13.39 -12.26 -36.12
N ARG A 483 -14.45 -12.98 -36.51
CA ARG A 483 -15.48 -12.51 -37.41
C ARG A 483 -16.50 -11.60 -36.72
N THR A 484 -16.68 -11.78 -35.43
CA THR A 484 -17.59 -11.00 -34.59
C THR A 484 -16.85 -10.46 -33.37
N PHE A 485 -17.38 -9.40 -32.79
CA PHE A 485 -16.86 -8.84 -31.53
C PHE A 485 -16.96 -9.88 -30.40
N ASP A 486 -18.01 -10.68 -30.37
CA ASP A 486 -18.20 -11.71 -29.33
C ASP A 486 -17.14 -12.82 -29.41
N GLU A 487 -16.70 -13.23 -30.64
CA GLU A 487 -15.60 -14.19 -30.81
C GLU A 487 -14.29 -13.63 -30.22
N LEU A 488 -14.00 -12.36 -30.44
CA LEU A 488 -12.85 -11.68 -29.80
C LEU A 488 -12.96 -11.69 -28.26
N MET A 489 -14.14 -11.34 -27.74
CA MET A 489 -14.35 -11.30 -26.29
C MET A 489 -14.24 -12.69 -25.64
N GLU A 490 -14.70 -13.75 -26.30
CA GLU A 490 -14.52 -15.13 -25.81
C GLU A 490 -13.03 -15.54 -25.84
N ALA A 491 -12.27 -15.12 -26.84
CA ALA A 491 -10.82 -15.36 -26.88
C ALA A 491 -10.11 -14.59 -25.74
N TYR A 492 -10.45 -13.32 -25.55
CA TYR A 492 -9.91 -12.50 -24.45
C TYR A 492 -10.22 -13.11 -23.07
N LYS A 493 -11.46 -13.52 -22.84
CA LYS A 493 -11.88 -14.19 -21.60
C LYS A 493 -11.07 -15.46 -21.30
N LYS A 494 -10.78 -16.27 -22.33
CA LYS A 494 -9.90 -17.46 -22.18
C LYS A 494 -8.48 -17.06 -21.77
N GLN A 495 -7.93 -16.02 -22.38
CA GLN A 495 -6.59 -15.52 -22.05
C GLN A 495 -6.53 -14.97 -20.62
N VAL A 496 -7.52 -14.14 -20.21
CA VAL A 496 -7.59 -13.62 -18.83
C VAL A 496 -7.65 -14.77 -17.83
N ARG A 497 -8.47 -15.80 -18.08
CA ARG A 497 -8.56 -16.96 -17.19
C ARG A 497 -7.24 -17.73 -17.11
N TYR A 498 -6.58 -17.95 -18.23
CA TYR A 498 -5.27 -18.61 -18.28
C TYR A 498 -4.21 -17.89 -17.46
N PHE A 499 -4.09 -16.58 -17.62
CA PHE A 499 -3.11 -15.80 -16.86
C PHE A 499 -3.50 -15.64 -15.38
N ALA A 500 -4.78 -15.59 -15.04
CA ALA A 500 -5.26 -15.61 -13.67
C ALA A 500 -4.91 -16.95 -12.99
N ASP A 501 -5.04 -18.08 -13.69
CA ASP A 501 -4.66 -19.41 -13.17
C ASP A 501 -3.16 -19.47 -12.85
N ILE A 502 -2.30 -18.96 -13.73
CA ILE A 502 -0.84 -18.89 -13.53
C ILE A 502 -0.52 -17.99 -12.34
N LYS A 503 -1.11 -16.80 -12.28
CA LYS A 503 -0.86 -15.81 -11.20
C LYS A 503 -1.29 -16.36 -9.84
N ILE A 504 -2.49 -16.93 -9.72
CA ILE A 504 -3.03 -17.50 -8.47
C ILE A 504 -2.17 -18.69 -7.99
N ARG A 505 -1.74 -19.55 -8.90
CA ARG A 505 -0.80 -20.64 -8.56
C ARG A 505 0.49 -20.08 -7.98
N GLY A 506 1.08 -19.06 -8.62
CA GLY A 506 2.29 -18.39 -8.12
C GLY A 506 2.06 -17.75 -6.76
N ASN A 507 0.96 -17.02 -6.56
CA ASN A 507 0.60 -16.40 -5.28
C ASN A 507 0.56 -17.41 -4.13
N ASN A 508 -0.07 -18.58 -4.37
CA ASN A 508 -0.17 -19.62 -3.35
C ASN A 508 1.19 -20.25 -3.00
N MET A 509 2.08 -20.41 -4.00
CA MET A 509 3.45 -20.88 -3.77
C MET A 509 4.26 -19.83 -2.98
N ILE A 510 4.17 -18.57 -3.34
CA ILE A 510 4.84 -17.47 -2.65
C ILE A 510 4.37 -17.37 -1.19
N ALA A 511 3.05 -17.44 -0.96
CA ALA A 511 2.50 -17.38 0.38
C ALA A 511 3.03 -18.54 1.27
N LYS A 512 3.10 -19.75 0.74
CA LYS A 512 3.72 -20.88 1.45
C LYS A 512 5.21 -20.66 1.74
N THR A 513 5.93 -20.06 0.80
CA THR A 513 7.36 -19.75 1.00
C THR A 513 7.56 -18.77 2.17
N PHE A 514 6.73 -17.71 2.26
CA PHE A 514 6.75 -16.80 3.41
C PHE A 514 6.39 -17.51 4.72
N ALA A 515 5.33 -18.30 4.75
CA ALA A 515 4.93 -19.02 5.96
C ALA A 515 6.01 -19.97 6.49
N ILE A 516 6.78 -20.60 5.59
CA ILE A 516 7.82 -21.58 5.95
C ILE A 516 9.13 -20.87 6.36
N TRP A 517 9.57 -19.86 5.61
CA TRP A 517 10.92 -19.32 5.74
C TRP A 517 10.98 -17.98 6.47
N LEU A 518 9.89 -17.20 6.41
CA LEU A 518 9.81 -15.85 6.94
C LEU A 518 8.51 -15.64 7.74
N PRO A 519 8.20 -16.46 8.76
CA PRO A 519 7.12 -16.14 9.68
C PRO A 519 7.36 -14.77 10.33
N ALA A 520 6.27 -14.10 10.73
CA ALA A 520 6.25 -12.75 11.25
C ALA A 520 5.65 -12.70 12.67
N PRO A 521 6.36 -13.20 13.67
CA PRO A 521 5.84 -13.32 15.04
C PRO A 521 5.47 -11.97 15.67
N PHE A 522 6.21 -10.88 15.39
CA PHE A 522 5.87 -9.56 15.91
C PHE A 522 4.59 -9.01 15.24
N LEU A 523 4.47 -9.08 13.92
CA LEU A 523 3.27 -8.65 13.21
C LEU A 523 2.04 -9.47 13.63
N SER A 524 2.22 -10.76 13.90
CA SER A 524 1.15 -11.67 14.36
C SER A 524 0.55 -11.24 15.70
N LEU A 525 1.32 -10.63 16.61
CA LEU A 525 0.84 -10.08 17.89
C LEU A 525 -0.22 -8.98 17.72
N LEU A 526 -0.15 -8.25 16.61
CA LEU A 526 -0.91 -7.01 16.40
C LEU A 526 -2.31 -7.25 15.84
N LEU A 527 -2.58 -8.47 15.37
CA LEU A 527 -3.85 -8.85 14.76
C LEU A 527 -4.67 -9.77 15.67
N GLU A 528 -5.97 -9.57 15.63
CA GLU A 528 -6.92 -10.43 16.32
C GLU A 528 -6.82 -11.87 15.79
N ASP A 529 -6.92 -12.78 16.72
CA ASP A 529 -7.00 -14.23 16.56
C ASP A 529 -5.66 -14.94 16.25
N CYS A 530 -4.57 -14.26 15.89
CA CYS A 530 -3.28 -14.92 15.69
C CYS A 530 -2.77 -15.62 16.98
N ILE A 531 -2.87 -14.97 18.14
CA ILE A 531 -2.47 -15.57 19.44
C ILE A 531 -3.40 -16.72 19.80
N SER A 532 -4.71 -16.54 19.72
CA SER A 532 -5.68 -17.58 20.08
C SER A 532 -5.65 -18.79 19.13
N ASN A 533 -5.36 -18.56 17.85
CA ASN A 533 -5.14 -19.60 16.85
C ASN A 533 -3.75 -20.25 16.95
N ALA A 534 -2.84 -19.64 17.76
CA ALA A 534 -1.44 -20.00 17.83
C ALA A 534 -0.83 -20.18 16.42
N ARG A 535 -1.03 -19.17 15.56
CA ARG A 535 -0.69 -19.26 14.14
C ARG A 535 -0.18 -17.93 13.59
N ASP A 536 0.89 -18.02 12.81
CA ASP A 536 1.53 -16.86 12.22
C ASP A 536 0.64 -16.13 11.19
N TYR A 537 0.82 -14.81 11.08
CA TYR A 537 0.20 -13.93 10.09
C TYR A 537 0.33 -14.47 8.66
N ASN A 538 1.54 -14.88 8.26
CA ASN A 538 1.83 -15.38 6.93
C ASN A 538 1.24 -16.79 6.68
N ALA A 539 0.93 -17.51 7.76
CA ALA A 539 0.27 -18.80 7.72
C ALA A 539 -1.26 -18.73 7.76
N GLY A 540 -1.83 -17.54 7.88
CA GLY A 540 -3.28 -17.35 7.96
C GLY A 540 -3.83 -17.38 9.38
N GLY A 541 -3.09 -16.84 10.36
CA GLY A 541 -3.49 -16.78 11.76
C GLY A 541 -4.56 -15.74 12.07
N ALA A 542 -4.69 -14.70 11.27
CA ALA A 542 -5.66 -13.63 11.47
C ALA A 542 -7.11 -14.09 11.28
N ARG A 543 -8.06 -13.33 11.84
CA ARG A 543 -9.52 -13.60 11.68
C ARG A 543 -9.95 -13.68 10.23
N TYR A 544 -9.47 -12.74 9.42
CA TYR A 544 -9.73 -12.70 7.98
C TYR A 544 -8.42 -12.74 7.22
N ASN A 545 -8.38 -13.53 6.15
CA ASN A 545 -7.21 -13.66 5.29
C ASN A 545 -7.65 -13.45 3.84
N THR A 546 -7.10 -12.44 3.17
CA THR A 546 -7.49 -12.08 1.81
C THR A 546 -6.25 -11.80 0.97
N THR A 547 -6.24 -12.32 -0.26
CA THR A 547 -5.19 -12.06 -1.25
C THR A 547 -5.78 -11.28 -2.42
N TYR A 548 -5.20 -10.12 -2.75
CA TYR A 548 -5.70 -9.25 -3.81
C TYR A 548 -4.78 -9.25 -5.02
N ILE A 549 -5.39 -9.26 -6.23
CA ILE A 549 -4.75 -9.02 -7.51
C ILE A 549 -5.32 -7.73 -8.08
N GLN A 550 -4.45 -6.82 -8.52
CA GLN A 550 -4.87 -5.48 -8.95
C GLN A 550 -4.93 -5.37 -10.46
N GLY A 551 -6.12 -5.11 -11.00
CA GLY A 551 -6.35 -4.86 -12.42
C GLY A 551 -5.90 -3.45 -12.81
N VAL A 552 -5.20 -3.33 -13.93
CA VAL A 552 -4.65 -2.07 -14.44
C VAL A 552 -5.02 -1.86 -15.90
N GLY A 553 -5.37 -0.59 -16.22
CA GLY A 553 -5.64 -0.18 -17.60
C GLY A 553 -7.10 -0.35 -18.00
N LEU A 554 -8.06 -0.31 -17.08
CA LEU A 554 -9.48 -0.49 -17.38
C LEU A 554 -10.00 0.57 -18.39
N GLY A 555 -9.70 1.85 -18.16
CA GLY A 555 -10.12 2.91 -19.09
C GLY A 555 -9.50 2.74 -20.49
N SER A 556 -8.19 2.44 -20.56
CA SER A 556 -7.53 2.12 -21.84
C SER A 556 -8.16 0.91 -22.52
N MET A 557 -8.42 -0.16 -21.77
CA MET A 557 -9.05 -1.36 -22.29
C MET A 557 -10.46 -1.09 -22.82
N THR A 558 -11.22 -0.24 -22.11
CA THR A 558 -12.57 0.20 -22.53
C THR A 558 -12.50 0.94 -23.84
N ASP A 559 -11.58 1.91 -23.97
CA ASP A 559 -11.41 2.69 -25.20
C ASP A 559 -10.95 1.82 -26.37
N ILE A 560 -10.07 0.85 -26.15
CA ILE A 560 -9.59 -0.10 -27.16
C ILE A 560 -10.76 -0.96 -27.67
N LEU A 561 -11.54 -1.55 -26.77
CA LEU A 561 -12.69 -2.40 -27.16
C LEU A 561 -13.79 -1.59 -27.85
N THR A 562 -14.05 -0.38 -27.37
CA THR A 562 -14.99 0.55 -28.01
C THR A 562 -14.53 0.87 -29.41
N SER A 563 -13.25 1.16 -29.61
CA SER A 563 -12.67 1.46 -30.91
C SER A 563 -12.75 0.26 -31.88
N ILE A 564 -12.41 -0.92 -31.43
CA ILE A 564 -12.50 -2.16 -32.19
C ILE A 564 -13.96 -2.40 -32.63
N ARG A 565 -14.91 -2.35 -31.70
CA ARG A 565 -16.32 -2.59 -31.99
C ARG A 565 -16.87 -1.56 -32.95
N TYR A 566 -16.64 -0.27 -32.67
CA TYR A 566 -17.13 0.84 -33.48
C TYR A 566 -16.58 0.83 -34.91
N ASN A 567 -15.24 0.78 -35.04
CA ASN A 567 -14.59 1.00 -36.34
C ASN A 567 -14.52 -0.26 -37.22
N ILE A 568 -14.45 -1.48 -36.61
CA ILE A 568 -14.28 -2.72 -37.36
C ILE A 568 -15.62 -3.43 -37.56
N TYR A 569 -16.43 -3.58 -36.52
CA TYR A 569 -17.65 -4.40 -36.60
C TYR A 569 -18.90 -3.60 -36.94
N ASP A 570 -19.15 -2.48 -36.26
CA ASP A 570 -20.42 -1.77 -36.39
C ASP A 570 -20.42 -0.82 -37.59
N THR A 571 -19.45 0.10 -37.70
CA THR A 571 -19.37 1.06 -38.84
C THR A 571 -18.59 0.52 -40.02
N ARG A 572 -17.74 -0.49 -39.81
CA ARG A 572 -16.84 -1.06 -40.82
C ARG A 572 -15.98 0.00 -41.52
N ARG A 573 -15.56 1.02 -40.78
CA ARG A 573 -14.71 2.11 -41.26
C ARG A 573 -13.33 1.60 -41.65
N TYR A 574 -12.81 0.61 -40.88
CA TYR A 574 -11.53 -0.03 -41.10
C TYR A 574 -11.63 -1.55 -41.06
N THR A 575 -10.66 -2.22 -41.69
CA THR A 575 -10.44 -3.65 -41.57
C THR A 575 -9.43 -3.95 -40.47
N TRP A 576 -9.40 -5.20 -39.98
CA TRP A 576 -8.35 -5.65 -39.05
C TRP A 576 -6.95 -5.46 -39.64
N ASP A 577 -6.73 -5.73 -40.91
CA ASP A 577 -5.42 -5.57 -41.56
C ASP A 577 -4.94 -4.12 -41.49
N GLN A 578 -5.79 -3.14 -41.75
CA GLN A 578 -5.47 -1.71 -41.67
C GLN A 578 -5.12 -1.29 -40.25
N ILE A 579 -5.92 -1.68 -39.24
CA ILE A 579 -5.67 -1.33 -37.84
C ILE A 579 -4.40 -2.00 -37.34
N MET A 580 -4.20 -3.31 -37.61
CA MET A 580 -3.02 -4.03 -37.17
C MET A 580 -1.74 -3.58 -37.87
N GLU A 581 -1.82 -3.11 -39.10
CA GLU A 581 -0.70 -2.52 -39.81
C GLU A 581 -0.34 -1.15 -39.21
N ALA A 582 -1.32 -0.29 -38.99
CA ALA A 582 -1.12 1.01 -38.35
C ALA A 582 -0.50 0.88 -36.92
N THR A 583 -1.00 -0.06 -36.10
CA THR A 583 -0.45 -0.30 -34.75
C THR A 583 0.97 -0.87 -34.80
N ARG A 584 1.29 -1.80 -35.73
CA ARG A 584 2.66 -2.32 -35.87
C ARG A 584 3.67 -1.24 -36.26
N ASN A 585 3.24 -0.23 -37.01
CA ASN A 585 4.06 0.91 -37.39
C ASN A 585 3.98 2.09 -36.40
N ASP A 586 3.40 1.88 -35.21
CA ASP A 586 3.20 2.93 -34.19
C ASP A 586 2.51 4.17 -34.77
N PHE A 587 1.58 3.95 -35.73
CA PHE A 587 0.87 4.97 -36.50
C PHE A 587 1.76 5.90 -37.34
N GLU A 588 3.03 5.58 -37.55
CA GLU A 588 3.87 6.30 -38.53
C GLU A 588 3.25 6.10 -39.94
N ASP A 589 3.02 7.20 -40.65
CA ASP A 589 2.31 7.27 -41.94
C ASP A 589 0.79 6.88 -41.92
N TYR A 590 0.24 6.62 -40.70
CA TYR A 590 -1.19 6.27 -40.50
C TYR A 590 -1.91 7.28 -39.59
N TRP A 591 -1.50 8.53 -39.63
CA TRP A 591 -2.02 9.57 -38.73
C TRP A 591 -3.51 9.87 -38.95
N ASP A 592 -4.09 9.68 -40.13
CA ASP A 592 -5.53 9.76 -40.35
C ASP A 592 -6.29 8.70 -39.56
N ILE A 593 -5.81 7.44 -39.63
CA ILE A 593 -6.37 6.34 -38.83
C ILE A 593 -6.24 6.66 -37.34
N GLN A 594 -5.06 7.09 -36.92
CA GLN A 594 -4.83 7.44 -35.50
C GLN A 594 -5.77 8.55 -35.04
N HIS A 595 -5.97 9.59 -35.88
CA HIS A 595 -6.88 10.71 -35.57
C HIS A 595 -8.30 10.21 -35.35
N ASP A 596 -8.83 9.38 -36.26
CA ASP A 596 -10.18 8.83 -36.17
C ASP A 596 -10.37 7.97 -34.90
N LEU A 597 -9.36 7.14 -34.56
CA LEU A 597 -9.38 6.30 -33.40
C LEU A 597 -9.34 7.14 -32.08
N LEU A 598 -8.61 8.25 -32.07
CA LEU A 598 -8.48 9.12 -30.89
C LEU A 598 -9.69 10.05 -30.70
N TYR A 599 -10.22 10.63 -31.77
CA TYR A 599 -11.13 11.77 -31.69
C TYR A 599 -12.54 11.52 -32.22
N ASP A 600 -12.72 10.61 -33.21
CA ASP A 600 -14.00 10.32 -33.82
C ASP A 600 -14.69 9.05 -33.31
N THR A 601 -14.06 8.41 -32.33
CA THR A 601 -14.56 7.19 -31.69
C THR A 601 -15.07 7.50 -30.28
N PRO A 602 -16.23 6.97 -29.85
CA PRO A 602 -16.71 7.12 -28.47
C PRO A 602 -15.66 6.69 -27.43
N LYS A 603 -15.62 7.40 -26.29
CA LYS A 603 -14.62 7.19 -25.24
C LYS A 603 -15.27 7.05 -23.86
N TYR A 604 -14.66 6.23 -23.02
CA TYR A 604 -15.01 6.07 -21.62
C TYR A 604 -14.84 7.39 -20.83
N GLY A 605 -15.72 7.60 -19.85
CA GLY A 605 -15.69 8.77 -18.98
C GLY A 605 -16.54 9.96 -19.49
N ASN A 606 -17.35 9.76 -20.52
CA ASN A 606 -18.22 10.77 -21.12
C ASN A 606 -19.71 10.52 -20.90
N ASP A 607 -20.07 9.58 -20.01
CA ASP A 607 -21.45 9.10 -19.78
C ASP A 607 -22.11 8.57 -21.07
N ASP A 608 -21.33 7.83 -21.85
CA ASP A 608 -21.76 7.21 -23.09
C ASP A 608 -21.88 5.70 -22.90
N ASP A 609 -23.12 5.19 -22.88
CA ASP A 609 -23.41 3.78 -22.69
C ASP A 609 -22.75 2.87 -23.73
N TYR A 610 -22.53 3.38 -24.98
CA TYR A 610 -21.85 2.62 -26.01
C TYR A 610 -20.39 2.31 -25.61
N ALA A 611 -19.70 3.26 -25.01
CA ALA A 611 -18.34 3.06 -24.51
C ALA A 611 -18.33 2.34 -23.16
N ASP A 612 -19.12 2.82 -22.20
CA ASP A 612 -19.05 2.42 -20.78
C ASP A 612 -19.42 0.94 -20.56
N GLN A 613 -20.26 0.32 -21.43
CA GLN A 613 -20.57 -1.10 -21.35
C GLN A 613 -19.32 -2.01 -21.43
N HIS A 614 -18.27 -1.56 -22.14
CA HIS A 614 -17.04 -2.32 -22.28
C HIS A 614 -16.21 -2.29 -20.97
N ALA A 615 -16.32 -1.22 -20.17
CA ALA A 615 -15.70 -1.18 -18.83
C ALA A 615 -16.33 -2.25 -17.91
N VAL A 616 -17.66 -2.34 -17.92
CA VAL A 616 -18.39 -3.36 -17.15
C VAL A 616 -18.01 -4.78 -17.62
N MET A 617 -17.95 -5.00 -18.93
CA MET A 617 -17.59 -6.29 -19.52
C MET A 617 -16.17 -6.73 -19.11
N VAL A 618 -15.18 -5.86 -19.20
CA VAL A 618 -13.79 -6.16 -18.82
C VAL A 618 -13.69 -6.41 -17.32
N PHE A 619 -14.37 -5.59 -16.53
CA PHE A 619 -14.43 -5.76 -15.08
C PHE A 619 -15.00 -7.14 -14.69
N ASP A 620 -16.13 -7.52 -15.30
CA ASP A 620 -16.77 -8.83 -15.02
C ASP A 620 -15.88 -10.01 -15.43
N ILE A 621 -15.22 -9.94 -16.58
CA ILE A 621 -14.27 -10.98 -17.03
C ILE A 621 -13.14 -11.15 -16.03
N PHE A 622 -12.54 -10.06 -15.57
CA PHE A 622 -11.45 -10.12 -14.60
C PHE A 622 -11.93 -10.59 -13.22
N TYR A 623 -13.08 -10.10 -12.75
CA TYR A 623 -13.70 -10.55 -11.51
C TYR A 623 -13.98 -12.05 -11.52
N ASP A 624 -14.63 -12.57 -12.55
CA ASP A 624 -14.97 -13.99 -12.68
C ASP A 624 -13.75 -14.90 -12.78
N ALA A 625 -12.63 -14.39 -13.29
CA ALA A 625 -11.40 -15.15 -13.38
C ALA A 625 -10.71 -15.31 -12.01
N VAL A 626 -10.86 -14.34 -11.10
CA VAL A 626 -10.07 -14.24 -9.87
C VAL A 626 -10.90 -14.46 -8.60
N ASN A 627 -12.07 -13.81 -8.50
CA ASN A 627 -12.79 -13.69 -7.24
C ASN A 627 -13.23 -15.02 -6.64
N GLY A 628 -13.06 -15.17 -5.32
CA GLY A 628 -13.51 -16.33 -4.55
C GLY A 628 -12.64 -17.56 -4.70
N ARG A 629 -11.55 -17.51 -5.46
CA ARG A 629 -10.62 -18.64 -5.60
C ARG A 629 -9.78 -18.80 -4.33
N PRO A 630 -9.65 -20.02 -3.78
CA PRO A 630 -8.97 -20.24 -2.51
C PRO A 630 -7.50 -19.82 -2.54
N ASP A 631 -7.04 -19.21 -1.46
CA ASP A 631 -5.63 -18.99 -1.21
C ASP A 631 -5.06 -20.03 -0.24
N SER A 632 -3.73 -20.06 -0.12
CA SER A 632 -3.05 -21.05 0.73
C SER A 632 -3.08 -20.73 2.23
N ARG A 633 -3.71 -19.59 2.63
CA ARG A 633 -3.80 -19.12 4.02
C ARG A 633 -5.18 -19.35 4.64
N GLY A 634 -6.09 -20.03 3.91
CA GLY A 634 -7.46 -20.30 4.35
C GLY A 634 -8.45 -19.20 3.98
N GLY A 635 -8.04 -18.23 3.18
CA GLY A 635 -8.87 -17.19 2.59
C GLY A 635 -9.12 -17.39 1.11
N VAL A 636 -9.38 -16.28 0.41
CA VAL A 636 -9.65 -16.28 -1.04
C VAL A 636 -8.96 -15.13 -1.76
N HIS A 637 -8.77 -15.32 -3.07
CA HIS A 637 -8.33 -14.26 -3.97
C HIS A 637 -9.50 -13.33 -4.31
N ARG A 638 -9.21 -12.03 -4.41
CA ARG A 638 -10.13 -10.96 -4.80
C ARG A 638 -9.43 -9.99 -5.73
N ILE A 639 -10.18 -9.04 -6.26
CA ILE A 639 -9.63 -8.00 -7.14
C ILE A 639 -9.70 -6.61 -6.51
N ASN A 640 -8.75 -5.77 -6.91
CA ASN A 640 -8.77 -4.31 -6.79
C ASN A 640 -8.57 -3.69 -8.17
N MET A 641 -8.96 -2.43 -8.32
CA MET A 641 -8.77 -1.68 -9.57
C MET A 641 -7.93 -0.43 -9.27
N LEU A 642 -6.63 -0.63 -9.16
CA LEU A 642 -5.67 0.46 -8.91
C LEU A 642 -4.28 0.12 -9.48
N PRO A 643 -3.50 1.11 -9.93
CA PRO A 643 -2.20 0.86 -10.56
C PRO A 643 -0.99 1.24 -9.69
N THR A 644 -1.12 2.04 -8.63
CA THR A 644 -0.02 2.86 -8.08
C THR A 644 0.65 3.61 -9.24
N THR A 645 1.85 3.21 -9.68
CA THR A 645 2.54 3.72 -10.89
C THR A 645 2.73 2.65 -11.99
N SER A 646 2.19 1.46 -11.78
CA SER A 646 2.40 0.33 -12.71
C SER A 646 1.76 0.54 -14.09
N HIS A 647 0.77 1.43 -14.23
CA HIS A 647 0.22 1.82 -15.52
C HIS A 647 1.28 2.44 -16.45
N VAL A 648 2.30 3.10 -15.89
CA VAL A 648 3.45 3.62 -16.66
C VAL A 648 4.33 2.46 -17.12
N TYR A 649 4.70 1.56 -16.21
CA TYR A 649 5.48 0.37 -16.55
C TYR A 649 4.74 -0.52 -17.56
N PHE A 650 3.47 -0.82 -17.33
CA PHE A 650 2.69 -1.64 -18.24
C PHE A 650 2.52 -1.00 -19.63
N GLY A 651 2.39 0.31 -19.67
CA GLY A 651 2.43 1.05 -20.92
C GLY A 651 3.76 0.86 -21.65
N SER A 652 4.88 0.92 -20.93
CA SER A 652 6.23 0.79 -21.51
C SER A 652 6.55 -0.61 -22.08
N VAL A 653 5.77 -1.61 -21.71
CA VAL A 653 5.91 -3.00 -22.21
C VAL A 653 4.78 -3.41 -23.18
N THR A 654 3.88 -2.48 -23.51
CA THR A 654 2.73 -2.70 -24.41
C THR A 654 2.91 -1.88 -25.68
N GLY A 655 2.71 -2.51 -26.83
CA GLY A 655 2.77 -1.88 -28.15
C GLY A 655 1.66 -0.85 -28.37
N ALA A 656 1.60 -0.26 -29.57
CA ALA A 656 0.50 0.62 -29.94
C ALA A 656 -0.84 -0.14 -29.95
N THR A 657 -1.93 0.55 -29.62
CA THR A 657 -3.23 -0.08 -29.40
C THR A 657 -4.32 0.47 -30.35
N PRO A 658 -5.37 -0.33 -30.65
CA PRO A 658 -6.42 0.03 -31.61
C PRO A 658 -7.28 1.24 -31.25
N ASP A 659 -7.07 1.91 -30.14
CA ASP A 659 -7.70 3.18 -29.74
C ASP A 659 -6.90 4.43 -30.15
N GLY A 660 -5.73 4.24 -30.82
CA GLY A 660 -4.82 5.29 -31.27
C GLY A 660 -3.67 5.59 -30.30
N ARG A 661 -3.57 4.88 -29.14
CA ARG A 661 -2.45 5.03 -28.21
C ARG A 661 -1.15 4.53 -28.85
N LYS A 662 -0.11 5.35 -28.84
CA LYS A 662 1.23 4.96 -29.30
C LYS A 662 1.88 3.95 -28.38
N ALA A 663 2.81 3.16 -28.92
CA ALA A 663 3.61 2.22 -28.18
C ALA A 663 4.37 2.90 -27.04
N PHE A 664 4.56 2.17 -25.93
CA PHE A 664 5.33 2.59 -24.77
C PHE A 664 4.77 3.79 -23.97
N LYS A 665 3.62 4.33 -24.35
CA LYS A 665 2.92 5.37 -23.59
C LYS A 665 2.18 4.75 -22.40
N PRO A 666 2.03 5.49 -21.26
CA PRO A 666 1.27 5.00 -20.11
C PRO A 666 -0.14 4.53 -20.47
N LEU A 667 -0.65 3.55 -19.72
CA LEU A 667 -2.06 3.14 -19.73
C LEU A 667 -2.87 4.07 -18.82
N SER A 668 -4.21 3.89 -18.80
CA SER A 668 -5.08 4.56 -17.83
C SER A 668 -4.84 4.04 -16.42
N GLU A 669 -5.11 4.89 -15.44
CA GLU A 669 -4.93 4.60 -14.02
C GLU A 669 -6.26 4.19 -13.34
N GLY A 670 -6.26 3.13 -12.55
CA GLY A 670 -7.42 2.65 -11.79
C GLY A 670 -8.65 2.43 -12.66
N ILE A 671 -9.76 3.08 -12.30
CA ILE A 671 -11.00 3.15 -13.09
C ILE A 671 -11.17 4.51 -13.78
N SER A 672 -10.14 5.36 -13.77
CA SER A 672 -10.15 6.66 -14.43
C SER A 672 -10.18 6.52 -15.95
N PRO A 673 -10.78 7.47 -16.68
CA PRO A 673 -10.66 7.55 -18.12
C PRO A 673 -9.20 7.67 -18.58
N THR A 674 -8.94 7.32 -19.82
CA THR A 674 -7.66 7.64 -20.47
C THR A 674 -7.46 9.16 -20.47
N GLN A 675 -6.24 9.62 -20.20
CA GLN A 675 -5.96 11.05 -20.07
C GLN A 675 -6.36 11.84 -21.33
N GLY A 676 -7.24 12.84 -21.13
CA GLY A 676 -7.75 13.71 -22.20
C GLY A 676 -8.90 13.10 -23.01
N ALA A 677 -9.39 11.91 -22.67
CA ALA A 677 -10.55 11.29 -23.29
C ALA A 677 -11.89 11.80 -22.72
N ASP A 678 -11.89 12.23 -21.46
CA ASP A 678 -13.05 12.76 -20.71
C ASP A 678 -13.31 14.24 -21.06
N LYS A 679 -14.22 14.48 -21.99
CA LYS A 679 -14.54 15.82 -22.52
C LYS A 679 -15.83 16.42 -21.95
N ASN A 680 -16.71 15.59 -21.36
CA ASN A 680 -18.03 16.01 -20.90
C ASN A 680 -18.07 16.44 -19.42
N GLY A 681 -16.88 16.62 -18.80
CA GLY A 681 -16.75 17.15 -17.45
C GLY A 681 -16.86 16.09 -16.35
N PRO A 682 -16.64 16.51 -15.09
CA PRO A 682 -16.46 15.58 -13.97
C PRO A 682 -17.71 14.77 -13.65
N THR A 683 -18.91 15.29 -13.86
CA THR A 683 -20.18 14.56 -13.66
C THR A 683 -20.30 13.39 -14.61
N ALA A 684 -19.92 13.56 -15.88
CA ALA A 684 -19.93 12.46 -16.84
C ALA A 684 -18.94 11.36 -16.44
N VAL A 685 -17.76 11.73 -15.92
CA VAL A 685 -16.77 10.77 -15.42
C VAL A 685 -17.32 9.93 -14.27
N ILE A 686 -17.94 10.55 -13.25
CA ILE A 686 -18.51 9.80 -12.13
C ILE A 686 -19.67 8.91 -12.56
N ASN A 687 -20.50 9.34 -13.53
CA ASN A 687 -21.57 8.52 -14.08
C ASN A 687 -21.01 7.29 -14.81
N SER A 688 -20.02 7.46 -15.67
CA SER A 688 -19.33 6.33 -16.33
C SER A 688 -18.71 5.37 -15.32
N ALA A 689 -17.97 5.89 -14.34
CA ALA A 689 -17.31 5.09 -13.31
C ALA A 689 -18.31 4.33 -12.42
N SER A 690 -19.50 4.89 -12.17
CA SER A 690 -20.54 4.28 -11.34
C SER A 690 -21.27 3.12 -12.02
N LYS A 691 -21.09 2.91 -13.34
CA LYS A 691 -21.65 1.73 -14.04
C LYS A 691 -20.94 0.42 -13.66
N ILE A 692 -19.73 0.51 -13.10
CA ILE A 692 -18.97 -0.63 -12.59
C ILE A 692 -19.44 -0.92 -11.16
N ASP A 693 -19.72 -2.18 -10.81
CA ASP A 693 -20.06 -2.58 -9.42
C ASP A 693 -18.78 -2.58 -8.54
N GLN A 694 -18.43 -1.39 -8.05
CA GLN A 694 -17.23 -1.18 -7.24
C GLN A 694 -17.28 -1.94 -5.91
N LEU A 695 -18.47 -2.25 -5.40
CA LEU A 695 -18.66 -3.03 -4.17
C LEU A 695 -18.25 -4.51 -4.28
N ARG A 696 -17.88 -4.97 -5.48
CA ARG A 696 -17.31 -6.31 -5.72
C ARG A 696 -15.78 -6.34 -5.63
N THR A 697 -15.16 -5.23 -5.29
CA THR A 697 -13.69 -5.11 -5.17
C THR A 697 -13.24 -4.97 -3.72
N GLY A 698 -11.95 -4.90 -3.49
CA GLY A 698 -11.34 -4.41 -2.25
C GLY A 698 -10.80 -3.00 -2.42
N GLY A 699 -11.38 -2.22 -3.32
CA GLY A 699 -11.06 -0.82 -3.58
C GLY A 699 -10.82 -0.49 -5.06
N THR A 700 -11.30 0.68 -5.46
CA THR A 700 -11.10 1.26 -6.80
C THR A 700 -10.52 2.65 -6.69
N LEU A 701 -9.70 3.03 -7.65
CA LEU A 701 -9.07 4.35 -7.69
C LEU A 701 -9.66 5.18 -8.82
N LEU A 702 -10.27 6.34 -8.47
CA LEU A 702 -10.71 7.35 -9.42
C LEU A 702 -9.99 8.67 -9.14
N ASN A 703 -9.22 9.15 -10.12
CA ASN A 703 -8.59 10.47 -10.08
C ASN A 703 -9.35 11.46 -10.95
N GLN A 704 -9.49 12.68 -10.46
CA GLN A 704 -9.98 13.79 -11.24
C GLN A 704 -9.06 15.01 -11.12
N LYS A 705 -8.90 15.75 -12.20
CA LYS A 705 -8.08 16.96 -12.25
C LYS A 705 -8.98 18.19 -12.30
N PHE A 706 -8.68 19.16 -11.44
CA PHE A 706 -9.41 20.42 -11.34
C PHE A 706 -8.48 21.62 -11.44
N SER A 707 -8.95 22.68 -12.07
CA SER A 707 -8.32 24.01 -11.97
C SER A 707 -8.55 24.58 -10.56
N PRO A 708 -7.62 25.38 -10.00
CA PRO A 708 -7.85 26.10 -8.76
C PRO A 708 -9.13 26.95 -8.73
N SER A 709 -9.59 27.42 -9.88
CA SER A 709 -10.83 28.21 -10.00
C SER A 709 -12.10 27.49 -9.53
N PHE A 710 -12.08 26.15 -9.44
CA PHE A 710 -13.20 25.38 -8.87
C PHE A 710 -13.29 25.44 -7.35
N PHE A 711 -12.43 26.19 -6.67
CA PHE A 711 -12.35 26.27 -5.20
C PHE A 711 -12.38 27.74 -4.71
N GLU A 712 -12.88 28.69 -5.49
CA GLU A 712 -12.77 30.11 -5.18
C GLU A 712 -13.87 30.64 -4.26
N ASP A 713 -15.07 30.06 -4.31
CA ASP A 713 -16.25 30.56 -3.60
C ASP A 713 -17.06 29.45 -2.90
N GLU A 714 -18.07 29.83 -2.11
CA GLU A 714 -18.94 28.91 -1.37
C GLU A 714 -19.80 28.05 -2.30
N ASP A 715 -20.23 28.56 -3.44
CA ASP A 715 -21.01 27.80 -4.42
C ASP A 715 -20.16 26.68 -5.05
N SER A 716 -18.88 26.93 -5.30
CA SER A 716 -17.91 25.94 -5.74
C SER A 716 -17.76 24.79 -4.72
N TYR A 717 -17.67 25.10 -3.43
CA TYR A 717 -17.61 24.09 -2.36
C TYR A 717 -18.90 23.28 -2.27
N ALA A 718 -20.06 23.92 -2.40
CA ALA A 718 -21.33 23.22 -2.44
C ALA A 718 -21.43 22.27 -3.64
N CYS A 719 -20.99 22.71 -4.82
CA CYS A 719 -20.95 21.88 -6.03
C CYS A 719 -20.00 20.68 -5.89
N LEU A 720 -18.78 20.89 -5.36
CA LEU A 720 -17.83 19.79 -5.16
C LEU A 720 -18.30 18.80 -4.10
N THR A 721 -18.90 19.30 -3.02
CA THR A 721 -19.52 18.45 -1.99
C THR A 721 -20.67 17.62 -2.59
N ALA A 722 -21.52 18.24 -3.41
CA ALA A 722 -22.60 17.56 -4.09
C ALA A 722 -22.07 16.49 -5.08
N LEU A 723 -20.98 16.80 -5.82
CA LEU A 723 -20.31 15.86 -6.71
C LEU A 723 -19.84 14.61 -5.96
N ILE A 724 -19.12 14.81 -4.84
CA ILE A 724 -18.61 13.72 -3.99
C ILE A 724 -19.79 12.88 -3.46
N ARG A 725 -20.80 13.53 -2.88
CA ARG A 725 -21.95 12.83 -2.30
C ARG A 725 -22.80 12.11 -3.36
N SER A 726 -22.93 12.68 -4.56
CA SER A 726 -23.62 12.04 -5.67
C SER A 726 -22.87 10.77 -6.12
N TYR A 727 -21.57 10.86 -6.32
CA TYR A 727 -20.74 9.70 -6.64
C TYR A 727 -20.84 8.61 -5.59
N PHE A 728 -20.76 8.98 -4.32
CA PHE A 728 -20.87 8.03 -3.21
C PHE A 728 -22.28 7.45 -3.04
N SER A 729 -23.32 8.18 -3.45
CA SER A 729 -24.68 7.64 -3.49
C SER A 729 -24.92 6.61 -4.61
N LEU A 730 -24.03 6.59 -5.60
CA LEU A 730 -23.98 5.62 -6.69
C LEU A 730 -22.96 4.49 -6.41
N ASP A 731 -22.63 4.26 -5.15
CA ASP A 731 -21.68 3.26 -4.68
C ASP A 731 -20.22 3.46 -5.15
N GLY A 732 -19.86 4.67 -5.58
CA GLY A 732 -18.47 5.02 -5.84
C GLY A 732 -17.62 4.84 -4.58
N HIS A 733 -16.43 4.27 -4.72
CA HIS A 733 -15.58 3.92 -3.58
C HIS A 733 -14.67 5.07 -3.14
N HIS A 734 -13.93 5.66 -4.09
CA HIS A 734 -12.86 6.62 -3.83
C HIS A 734 -12.82 7.69 -4.92
N ILE A 735 -12.55 8.92 -4.52
CA ILE A 735 -12.23 10.01 -5.45
C ILE A 735 -11.07 10.85 -4.89
N GLN A 736 -10.09 11.08 -5.76
CA GLN A 736 -8.98 11.98 -5.49
C GLN A 736 -9.03 13.19 -6.42
N PHE A 737 -8.88 14.39 -5.84
CA PHE A 737 -8.81 15.63 -6.59
C PHE A 737 -7.37 16.08 -6.71
N ASN A 738 -6.87 16.17 -7.95
CA ASN A 738 -5.58 16.75 -8.28
C ASN A 738 -5.80 18.17 -8.76
N VAL A 739 -5.50 19.14 -7.90
CA VAL A 739 -5.70 20.58 -8.20
C VAL A 739 -4.39 21.13 -8.75
N VAL A 740 -4.38 21.44 -10.04
CA VAL A 740 -3.18 21.89 -10.76
C VAL A 740 -3.55 23.03 -11.70
N ASN A 741 -2.75 24.07 -11.72
CA ASN A 741 -2.95 25.16 -12.70
C ASN A 741 -2.33 24.80 -14.07
N ALA A 742 -2.76 25.52 -15.11
CA ALA A 742 -2.31 25.27 -16.47
C ALA A 742 -0.80 25.57 -16.68
N GLU A 743 -0.23 26.48 -15.88
CA GLU A 743 1.18 26.83 -15.94
C GLU A 743 2.04 25.66 -15.45
N THR A 744 1.74 25.11 -14.27
CA THR A 744 2.42 23.92 -13.74
C THR A 744 2.36 22.72 -14.70
N LEU A 745 1.23 22.54 -15.42
CA LEU A 745 1.10 21.45 -16.41
C LEU A 745 1.92 21.71 -17.68
N ARG A 746 2.22 22.95 -18.03
CA ARG A 746 3.10 23.27 -19.17
C ARG A 746 4.57 23.11 -18.82
N ASP A 747 4.94 23.36 -17.57
CA ASP A 747 6.32 23.30 -17.08
C ASP A 747 6.76 21.86 -16.77
N ALA A 748 5.81 20.94 -16.59
CA ALA A 748 6.03 19.52 -16.34
C ALA A 748 6.14 18.71 -17.65
#